data_d02a00ff4b289a906029140afe89348d
#
_entry.id   d02a00ff4b289a906029140afe89348d
#
_cell.length_a   1.000
_cell.length_b   1.000
_cell.length_c   1.000
_cell.angle_alpha   90.00
_cell.angle_beta   90.00
_cell.angle_gamma   90.00
#
_symmetry.space_group_name_H-M   'P 1'
#
loop_
_entity.id
_entity.type
_entity.pdbx_description
1 polymer ?
#
loop_
_entity_poly.entity_id
_entity_poly.type
_entity_poly.pdbx_seq_one_letter_code
_entity_poly.pdbx_strand_id
1 'polypeptide(L)'
;MKDFFNDLDTDIQAEAAPQIGTIFAEIKADPLGNTNVGAEEMTDMPILTLRNMVLFPEMTMPVAIGRPQSLNLINEAKRLNRPIGVVCQMDSKVDNPGFDDLYKVGTVADIIKVLELPDNTTNVILRGRSPFKLNSIHATEPYLKGSITTLEEIRPIAKDKEFRVLMSSIKDVTHQILKTLGEGANELAFAVKNIDSNEYLINFLTTNMPFEPHKKQEMLEERDVKKRAYLLFAALSKEAQLVELKANITSRTREDLSQQQREHFLQQQIRTIQEELGNGEDDIQQLYQRSKSKNWNENVQMQFEKELKKLERYNPQSPDYSVQFSYLDNLLNLPWDDTTKDNISLKKVSAQLNKDHFGLEKVKERILEHLAVLKLRGDLKAPILCLYGPPGVGKTSLGRSIAKSINRKYARISLGGLHDESEIRGHRRTYIGAMPGRILQAMAKCGTNNPVIVLDEIDKVGSDFKGDPSSALLEVLDPEQNSHFHDNYIDIDYDLSKVLFIATANSLQTISRPLLDRMEIIEINSYTMEEKVEIAARHLVPKQLEENGFEPKEVNISKPTLAKIIQNYTRESGVRDLEKKIGKILRKIACKKVSGTKYPTSVTPNMVEEYLGSPIFNSEEYEGNDYAGVVTGLAWTAVGGEILFVESSLSPSGKSGEKLTLTGNLGDVMKESAIIAMQYIKAHATEWGIEQSAFDNNSVHIHVPEGAIPKDGPSAGVTMVTSLVSTFTKRKVRSKLAMTGEITLRGKVLPVGGIKEKILAAKRAGITDIILCNQNKKDINDIEPKYLKGLTFHYVECIKDVLNFALLDELATK
;
A
#
# COMPACT_ATOMS: atom_id res chain seq x y z
N MET A 1 -17.62 -18.07 -0.75
CA MET A 1 -17.20 -19.40 -1.27
C MET A 1 -17.05 -19.42 -2.80
N LYS A 2 -17.90 -18.77 -3.61
CA LYS A 2 -17.65 -18.66 -5.06
C LYS A 2 -16.36 -17.90 -5.39
N ASP A 3 -16.01 -16.87 -4.62
CA ASP A 3 -14.76 -16.12 -4.82
C ASP A 3 -13.54 -16.76 -4.13
N PHE A 4 -13.75 -17.78 -3.29
CA PHE A 4 -12.71 -18.52 -2.60
C PHE A 4 -12.15 -19.68 -3.46
N PHE A 5 -12.86 -20.05 -4.53
CA PHE A 5 -12.47 -21.09 -5.49
C PHE A 5 -12.06 -20.52 -6.85
N ASN A 6 -12.18 -19.21 -7.08
CA ASN A 6 -11.83 -18.57 -8.35
C ASN A 6 -10.32 -18.33 -8.56
N ASP A 7 -9.48 -18.60 -7.56
CA ASP A 7 -8.02 -18.60 -7.73
C ASP A 7 -7.42 -19.96 -8.11
N LEU A 8 -8.27 -20.96 -8.36
CA LEU A 8 -7.90 -22.24 -8.93
C LEU A 8 -8.32 -22.24 -10.40
N ASP A 9 -7.37 -22.09 -11.28
CA ASP A 9 -7.42 -22.22 -12.75
C ASP A 9 -8.82 -22.20 -13.40
N THR A 10 -9.05 -21.16 -14.19
CA THR A 10 -10.25 -20.76 -14.90
C THR A 10 -10.78 -21.75 -15.95
N ASP A 11 -10.93 -23.02 -15.67
CA ASP A 11 -11.55 -23.96 -16.64
C ASP A 11 -12.41 -25.09 -16.05
N ILE A 12 -12.88 -24.97 -14.81
CA ILE A 12 -13.86 -25.95 -14.28
C ILE A 12 -15.10 -25.23 -13.77
N GLN A 13 -16.03 -24.99 -14.67
CA GLN A 13 -17.33 -24.38 -14.34
C GLN A 13 -18.33 -25.36 -13.73
N ALA A 14 -18.81 -25.00 -12.54
CA ALA A 14 -20.22 -24.86 -12.17
C ALA A 14 -21.14 -26.10 -12.04
N GLU A 15 -20.79 -27.35 -12.39
CA GLU A 15 -21.70 -28.48 -12.20
C GLU A 15 -21.25 -29.53 -11.15
N ALA A 16 -20.03 -29.41 -10.59
CA ALA A 16 -19.50 -30.36 -9.61
C ALA A 16 -19.70 -29.97 -8.13
N ALA A 17 -20.16 -28.77 -7.84
CA ALA A 17 -20.30 -28.28 -6.47
C ALA A 17 -21.36 -28.99 -5.58
N PRO A 18 -22.48 -29.51 -6.10
CA PRO A 18 -23.46 -30.21 -5.26
C PRO A 18 -23.05 -31.62 -4.82
N GLN A 19 -22.11 -32.27 -5.53
CA GLN A 19 -21.70 -33.64 -5.25
C GLN A 19 -20.57 -33.77 -4.21
N ILE A 20 -19.77 -32.74 -4.03
CA ILE A 20 -18.65 -32.79 -3.07
C ILE A 20 -19.16 -32.75 -1.62
N GLY A 21 -20.17 -31.94 -1.33
CA GLY A 21 -20.80 -31.88 0.00
C GLY A 21 -21.41 -33.21 0.45
N THR A 22 -21.97 -33.99 -0.47
CA THR A 22 -22.60 -35.28 -0.19
C THR A 22 -21.56 -36.37 0.06
N ILE A 23 -20.41 -36.34 -0.56
CA ILE A 23 -19.31 -37.29 -0.39
C ILE A 23 -18.66 -37.17 1.01
N PHE A 24 -18.57 -35.97 1.56
CA PHE A 24 -18.05 -35.77 2.94
C PHE A 24 -19.01 -36.25 4.03
N ALA A 25 -20.30 -36.35 3.75
CA ALA A 25 -21.30 -36.82 4.71
C ALA A 25 -21.35 -38.34 4.83
N GLU A 26 -20.90 -39.08 3.82
CA GLU A 26 -20.96 -40.60 3.83
C GLU A 26 -19.70 -41.23 4.40
N ILE A 27 -18.59 -40.55 4.53
CA ILE A 27 -17.36 -41.12 5.10
C ILE A 27 -17.34 -40.87 6.63
N LYS A 28 -18.24 -41.54 7.37
CA LYS A 28 -18.08 -41.72 8.81
C LYS A 28 -16.79 -42.52 9.07
N ALA A 29 -15.91 -41.92 9.85
CA ALA A 29 -14.65 -42.50 10.27
C ALA A 29 -14.89 -43.87 10.95
N ASP A 30 -14.51 -44.94 10.29
CA ASP A 30 -14.13 -46.14 11.02
C ASP A 30 -12.77 -45.87 11.67
N PRO A 31 -12.63 -45.98 12.99
CA PRO A 31 -11.35 -45.85 13.66
C PRO A 31 -10.48 -47.05 13.28
N LEU A 32 -9.64 -46.88 12.25
CA LEU A 32 -8.55 -47.80 12.01
C LEU A 32 -7.61 -47.76 13.22
N GLY A 33 -7.44 -48.93 13.82
CA GLY A 33 -6.69 -49.15 15.04
C GLY A 33 -5.31 -48.48 15.00
N ASN A 34 -4.91 -48.07 16.19
CA ASN A 34 -3.61 -47.50 16.56
C ASN A 34 -2.46 -48.36 15.99
N THR A 35 -2.00 -48.04 14.76
CA THR A 35 -0.77 -48.62 14.24
C THR A 35 0.32 -47.61 14.50
N ASN A 36 0.98 -47.70 15.66
CA ASN A 36 2.33 -47.20 15.84
C ASN A 36 3.23 -48.01 14.88
N VAL A 37 3.39 -47.51 13.67
CA VAL A 37 4.38 -48.04 12.73
C VAL A 37 5.67 -47.30 13.06
N GLY A 38 6.62 -48.02 13.67
CA GLY A 38 7.98 -47.49 13.86
C GLY A 38 8.60 -47.06 12.53
N ALA A 39 9.70 -46.34 12.57
CA ALA A 39 10.37 -45.82 11.37
C ALA A 39 10.73 -47.05 10.45
N GLU A 40 9.93 -47.27 9.40
CA GLU A 40 10.15 -48.32 8.40
C GLU A 40 10.74 -47.68 7.12
N GLU A 41 11.79 -48.28 6.61
CA GLU A 41 12.36 -47.90 5.31
C GLU A 41 11.69 -48.77 4.22
N MET A 42 11.12 -48.08 3.21
CA MET A 42 10.46 -48.72 2.06
C MET A 42 11.21 -48.31 0.79
N THR A 43 11.74 -49.32 0.07
CA THR A 43 12.69 -49.09 -1.03
C THR A 43 12.05 -48.96 -2.43
N ASP A 44 10.79 -49.30 -2.62
CA ASP A 44 10.11 -49.27 -3.95
C ASP A 44 8.70 -48.67 -3.85
N MET A 45 8.63 -47.47 -3.26
CA MET A 45 7.37 -46.74 -3.11
C MET A 45 7.04 -45.95 -4.38
N PRO A 46 5.82 -46.12 -4.96
CA PRO A 46 5.32 -45.26 -6.03
C PRO A 46 5.11 -43.82 -5.50
N ILE A 47 5.67 -42.83 -6.18
CA ILE A 47 5.61 -41.40 -5.75
C ILE A 47 4.71 -40.61 -6.68
N LEU A 48 3.60 -40.11 -6.14
CA LEU A 48 2.69 -39.18 -6.82
C LEU A 48 3.08 -37.74 -6.47
N THR A 49 3.32 -36.92 -7.48
CA THR A 49 3.68 -35.49 -7.32
C THR A 49 2.45 -34.59 -7.45
N LEU A 50 2.25 -33.71 -6.48
CA LEU A 50 1.16 -32.73 -6.46
C LEU A 50 1.65 -31.32 -6.80
N ARG A 51 0.83 -30.56 -7.53
CA ARG A 51 1.06 -29.13 -7.81
C ARG A 51 0.24 -28.29 -6.83
N ASN A 52 0.89 -27.37 -6.11
CA ASN A 52 0.26 -26.42 -5.19
C ASN A 52 -0.64 -27.05 -4.09
N MET A 53 -0.52 -28.33 -3.83
CA MET A 53 -1.33 -29.06 -2.86
C MET A 53 -0.45 -29.92 -1.96
N VAL A 54 -0.75 -29.93 -0.66
CA VAL A 54 -0.06 -30.75 0.35
C VAL A 54 -1.08 -31.63 1.05
N LEU A 55 -0.85 -32.95 1.02
CA LEU A 55 -1.70 -33.91 1.71
C LEU A 55 -1.19 -34.15 3.14
N PHE A 56 -2.07 -34.00 4.12
CA PHE A 56 -1.76 -34.24 5.53
C PHE A 56 -2.20 -35.62 5.98
N PRO A 57 -1.58 -36.18 7.03
CA PRO A 57 -2.03 -37.43 7.69
C PRO A 57 -3.50 -37.32 8.12
N GLU A 58 -4.23 -38.45 7.97
CA GLU A 58 -5.67 -38.60 8.27
C GLU A 58 -6.61 -37.76 7.41
N MET A 59 -6.10 -36.89 6.53
CA MET A 59 -6.91 -36.07 5.64
C MET A 59 -7.29 -36.82 4.37
N THR A 60 -8.54 -36.59 3.91
CA THR A 60 -9.04 -37.09 2.64
C THR A 60 -9.13 -35.93 1.65
N MET A 61 -8.54 -36.08 0.47
CA MET A 61 -8.44 -35.04 -0.53
C MET A 61 -8.72 -35.58 -1.94
N PRO A 62 -9.59 -34.92 -2.73
CA PRO A 62 -9.71 -35.20 -4.15
C PRO A 62 -8.56 -34.58 -4.90
N VAL A 63 -7.93 -35.29 -5.80
CA VAL A 63 -6.80 -34.87 -6.62
C VAL A 63 -7.11 -35.13 -8.09
N ALA A 64 -7.06 -34.11 -8.90
CA ALA A 64 -7.20 -34.23 -10.36
C ALA A 64 -5.88 -34.71 -10.97
N ILE A 65 -5.95 -35.79 -11.72
CA ILE A 65 -4.80 -36.45 -12.37
C ILE A 65 -4.88 -36.23 -13.88
N GLY A 66 -3.93 -35.43 -14.42
CA GLY A 66 -3.87 -35.18 -15.86
C GLY A 66 -2.63 -35.72 -16.57
N ARG A 67 -1.56 -36.11 -15.81
CA ARG A 67 -0.32 -36.63 -16.41
C ARG A 67 -0.41 -38.11 -16.70
N PRO A 68 0.05 -38.59 -17.87
CA PRO A 68 0.05 -40.03 -18.21
C PRO A 68 0.80 -40.90 -17.21
N GLN A 69 1.95 -40.41 -16.71
CA GLN A 69 2.74 -41.13 -15.69
C GLN A 69 1.99 -41.28 -14.37
N SER A 70 1.27 -40.23 -13.92
CA SER A 70 0.45 -40.30 -12.72
C SER A 70 -0.76 -41.19 -12.86
N LEU A 71 -1.38 -41.23 -14.04
CA LEU A 71 -2.47 -42.19 -14.35
C LEU A 71 -1.99 -43.65 -14.28
N ASN A 72 -0.81 -43.94 -14.88
CA ASN A 72 -0.21 -45.26 -14.83
C ASN A 72 0.08 -45.68 -13.39
N LEU A 73 0.62 -44.78 -12.56
CA LEU A 73 0.87 -45.02 -11.15
C LEU A 73 -0.42 -45.39 -10.39
N ILE A 74 -1.47 -44.57 -10.55
CA ILE A 74 -2.74 -44.79 -9.85
C ILE A 74 -3.39 -46.13 -10.26
N ASN A 75 -3.41 -46.43 -11.54
CA ASN A 75 -3.99 -47.67 -12.07
C ASN A 75 -3.25 -48.91 -11.54
N GLU A 76 -1.92 -48.87 -11.52
CA GLU A 76 -1.11 -49.93 -11.00
C GLU A 76 -1.22 -50.08 -9.49
N ALA A 77 -1.13 -49.00 -8.72
CA ALA A 77 -1.27 -49.00 -7.28
C ALA A 77 -2.65 -49.51 -6.84
N LYS A 78 -3.73 -49.10 -7.54
CA LYS A 78 -5.09 -49.60 -7.29
C LYS A 78 -5.21 -51.12 -7.58
N ARG A 79 -4.65 -51.58 -8.70
CA ARG A 79 -4.66 -53.01 -9.05
C ARG A 79 -3.96 -53.88 -8.00
N LEU A 80 -2.85 -53.40 -7.44
CA LEU A 80 -2.03 -54.10 -6.47
C LEU A 80 -2.44 -53.83 -5.03
N ASN A 81 -3.43 -52.97 -4.80
CA ASN A 81 -3.87 -52.49 -3.48
C ASN A 81 -2.71 -52.01 -2.61
N ARG A 82 -1.78 -51.26 -3.21
CA ARG A 82 -0.58 -50.74 -2.55
C ARG A 82 -0.75 -49.28 -2.19
N PRO A 83 -0.24 -48.83 -1.03
CA PRO A 83 -0.17 -47.41 -0.72
C PRO A 83 0.80 -46.67 -1.66
N ILE A 84 0.64 -45.38 -1.77
CA ILE A 84 1.47 -44.48 -2.58
C ILE A 84 2.09 -43.41 -1.70
N GLY A 85 3.28 -42.90 -2.06
CA GLY A 85 3.85 -41.73 -1.47
C GLY A 85 3.38 -40.46 -2.23
N VAL A 86 2.90 -39.48 -1.51
CA VAL A 86 2.41 -38.20 -2.10
C VAL A 86 3.31 -37.06 -1.67
N VAL A 87 3.86 -36.32 -2.62
CA VAL A 87 4.82 -35.23 -2.38
C VAL A 87 4.46 -34.00 -3.19
N CYS A 88 4.58 -32.82 -2.58
CA CYS A 88 4.36 -31.55 -3.27
C CYS A 88 5.60 -31.15 -4.09
N GLN A 89 5.38 -30.54 -5.26
CA GLN A 89 6.44 -29.90 -6.06
C GLN A 89 6.82 -28.54 -5.46
N MET A 90 8.12 -28.17 -5.55
CA MET A 90 8.60 -26.84 -5.15
C MET A 90 8.16 -25.79 -6.15
N ASP A 91 8.25 -26.08 -7.46
CA ASP A 91 7.77 -25.22 -8.53
C ASP A 91 6.68 -25.96 -9.34
N SER A 92 5.48 -25.39 -9.38
CA SER A 92 4.33 -25.94 -10.10
C SER A 92 4.48 -25.92 -11.62
N LYS A 93 5.43 -25.16 -12.15
CA LYS A 93 5.68 -25.01 -13.60
C LYS A 93 6.49 -26.17 -14.20
N VAL A 94 7.14 -26.97 -13.36
CA VAL A 94 7.94 -28.10 -13.85
C VAL A 94 7.02 -29.26 -14.22
N ASP A 95 7.05 -29.67 -15.49
CA ASP A 95 6.18 -30.77 -15.97
C ASP A 95 6.64 -32.16 -15.54
N ASN A 96 7.94 -32.43 -15.57
CA ASN A 96 8.54 -33.70 -15.15
C ASN A 96 9.50 -33.46 -13.98
N PRO A 97 9.03 -33.37 -12.74
CA PRO A 97 9.87 -33.05 -11.59
C PRO A 97 10.82 -34.20 -11.25
N GLY A 98 12.09 -33.87 -11.07
CA GLY A 98 13.11 -34.73 -10.53
C GLY A 98 13.16 -34.70 -8.99
N PHE A 99 14.16 -35.38 -8.40
CA PHE A 99 14.32 -35.41 -6.94
C PHE A 99 14.49 -34.01 -6.33
N ASP A 100 15.24 -33.12 -6.99
CA ASP A 100 15.53 -31.78 -6.47
C ASP A 100 14.35 -30.79 -6.61
N ASP A 101 13.39 -31.11 -7.47
CA ASP A 101 12.18 -30.29 -7.67
C ASP A 101 11.07 -30.62 -6.67
N LEU A 102 11.27 -31.62 -5.80
CA LEU A 102 10.30 -32.11 -4.84
C LEU A 102 10.69 -31.74 -3.40
N TYR A 103 9.70 -31.41 -2.59
CA TYR A 103 9.89 -31.34 -1.15
C TYR A 103 10.33 -32.70 -0.61
N LYS A 104 11.12 -32.70 0.45
CA LYS A 104 11.71 -33.94 0.99
C LYS A 104 10.80 -34.68 1.97
N VAL A 105 9.71 -34.05 2.40
CA VAL A 105 8.70 -34.66 3.27
C VAL A 105 7.38 -34.69 2.53
N GLY A 106 6.75 -35.87 2.57
CA GLY A 106 5.45 -36.13 1.97
C GLY A 106 4.58 -37.00 2.90
N THR A 107 3.44 -37.46 2.40
CA THR A 107 2.49 -38.32 3.16
C THR A 107 2.22 -39.62 2.41
N VAL A 108 2.35 -40.76 3.08
CA VAL A 108 1.89 -42.05 2.57
C VAL A 108 0.38 -42.01 2.52
N ALA A 109 -0.20 -42.44 1.40
CA ALA A 109 -1.65 -42.34 1.17
C ALA A 109 -2.23 -43.60 0.58
N ASP A 110 -3.50 -43.84 0.91
CA ASP A 110 -4.35 -44.86 0.30
C ASP A 110 -5.23 -44.26 -0.79
N ILE A 111 -5.47 -45.03 -1.84
CA ILE A 111 -6.42 -44.70 -2.88
C ILE A 111 -7.80 -45.19 -2.46
N ILE A 112 -8.69 -44.29 -2.07
CA ILE A 112 -10.06 -44.64 -1.64
C ILE A 112 -10.95 -44.88 -2.85
N LYS A 113 -10.95 -43.99 -3.82
CA LYS A 113 -11.82 -44.05 -5.00
C LYS A 113 -11.17 -43.34 -6.19
N VAL A 114 -11.40 -43.91 -7.36
CA VAL A 114 -11.02 -43.27 -8.64
C VAL A 114 -12.31 -42.95 -9.39
N LEU A 115 -12.50 -41.67 -9.76
CA LEU A 115 -13.69 -41.17 -10.45
C LEU A 115 -13.24 -40.66 -11.83
N GLU A 116 -13.77 -41.28 -12.88
CA GLU A 116 -13.60 -40.77 -14.24
C GLU A 116 -14.76 -39.84 -14.57
N LEU A 117 -14.46 -38.61 -14.90
CA LEU A 117 -15.43 -37.61 -15.27
C LEU A 117 -15.74 -37.66 -16.77
N PRO A 118 -16.92 -37.13 -17.22
CA PRO A 118 -17.30 -37.14 -18.63
C PRO A 118 -16.37 -36.36 -19.57
N ASP A 119 -15.54 -35.47 -19.03
CA ASP A 119 -14.55 -34.65 -19.72
C ASP A 119 -13.17 -35.33 -19.89
N ASN A 120 -13.09 -36.66 -19.64
CA ASN A 120 -11.84 -37.41 -19.62
C ASN A 120 -10.84 -37.03 -18.52
N THR A 121 -11.22 -36.23 -17.52
CA THR A 121 -10.38 -35.97 -16.36
C THR A 121 -10.59 -37.07 -15.33
N THR A 122 -9.49 -37.51 -14.70
CA THR A 122 -9.54 -38.55 -13.65
C THR A 122 -9.32 -37.91 -12.28
N ASN A 123 -10.32 -37.95 -11.42
CA ASN A 123 -10.20 -37.52 -10.03
C ASN A 123 -9.97 -38.72 -9.12
N VAL A 124 -8.97 -38.61 -8.26
CA VAL A 124 -8.61 -39.66 -7.31
C VAL A 124 -8.81 -39.15 -5.90
N ILE A 125 -9.57 -39.88 -5.07
CA ILE A 125 -9.73 -39.56 -3.67
C ILE A 125 -8.63 -40.29 -2.90
N LEU A 126 -7.72 -39.51 -2.30
CA LEU A 126 -6.60 -39.98 -1.51
C LEU A 126 -6.86 -39.76 -0.03
N ARG A 127 -6.45 -40.75 0.83
CA ARG A 127 -6.43 -40.57 2.28
C ARG A 127 -5.02 -40.73 2.81
N GLY A 128 -4.51 -39.71 3.49
CA GLY A 128 -3.18 -39.72 4.12
C GLY A 128 -3.13 -40.71 5.30
N ARG A 129 -2.02 -41.46 5.45
CA ARG A 129 -1.72 -42.33 6.59
C ARG A 129 -0.71 -41.68 7.54
N SER A 130 0.53 -41.59 7.12
CA SER A 130 1.67 -41.12 7.94
C SER A 130 2.63 -40.25 7.12
N PRO A 131 3.31 -39.30 7.74
CA PRO A 131 4.32 -38.55 7.04
C PRO A 131 5.57 -39.39 6.78
N PHE A 132 6.30 -39.09 5.68
CA PHE A 132 7.54 -39.79 5.36
C PHE A 132 8.58 -38.81 4.85
N LYS A 133 9.84 -39.19 4.93
CA LYS A 133 10.96 -38.51 4.29
C LYS A 133 11.34 -39.23 3.00
N LEU A 134 11.44 -38.47 1.89
CA LEU A 134 11.91 -38.98 0.61
C LEU A 134 13.45 -39.01 0.61
N ASN A 135 14.05 -40.19 0.54
CA ASN A 135 15.49 -40.36 0.58
C ASN A 135 16.12 -40.27 -0.82
N SER A 136 15.55 -40.96 -1.80
CA SER A 136 16.03 -40.97 -3.18
C SER A 136 14.94 -41.39 -4.15
N ILE A 137 15.07 -40.99 -5.42
CA ILE A 137 14.30 -41.50 -6.57
C ILE A 137 15.24 -42.35 -7.40
N HIS A 138 14.85 -43.56 -7.69
CA HIS A 138 15.68 -44.51 -8.43
C HIS A 138 15.07 -44.95 -9.77
N ALA A 139 13.79 -44.62 -10.03
CA ALA A 139 13.15 -44.85 -11.31
C ALA A 139 12.19 -43.69 -11.64
N THR A 140 12.17 -43.28 -12.88
CA THR A 140 11.29 -42.21 -13.42
C THR A 140 10.28 -42.73 -14.43
N GLU A 141 10.49 -43.96 -14.98
CA GLU A 141 9.59 -44.64 -15.90
C GLU A 141 9.21 -46.02 -15.37
N PRO A 142 7.93 -46.46 -15.53
CA PRO A 142 6.79 -45.75 -16.16
C PRO A 142 6.16 -44.69 -15.28
N TYR A 143 6.58 -44.56 -14.03
CA TYR A 143 6.24 -43.49 -13.05
C TYR A 143 7.34 -43.39 -12.00
N LEU A 144 7.31 -42.34 -11.18
CA LEU A 144 8.33 -42.10 -10.16
C LEU A 144 8.28 -43.19 -9.07
N LYS A 145 9.44 -43.81 -8.79
CA LYS A 145 9.64 -44.74 -7.66
C LYS A 145 10.83 -44.27 -6.82
N GLY A 146 10.67 -44.33 -5.52
CA GLY A 146 11.69 -43.88 -4.58
C GLY A 146 11.78 -44.69 -3.30
N SER A 147 12.90 -44.47 -2.59
CA SER A 147 13.08 -44.93 -1.22
C SER A 147 12.57 -43.86 -0.25
N ILE A 148 11.75 -44.30 0.71
CA ILE A 148 11.17 -43.45 1.73
C ILE A 148 11.44 -44.01 3.13
N THR A 149 11.46 -43.12 4.13
CA THR A 149 11.48 -43.47 5.55
C THR A 149 10.28 -42.84 6.23
N THR A 150 9.41 -43.67 6.86
CA THR A 150 8.26 -43.12 7.61
C THR A 150 8.73 -42.31 8.81
N LEU A 151 8.04 -41.22 9.11
CA LEU A 151 8.37 -40.33 10.21
C LEU A 151 7.35 -40.51 11.34
N GLU A 152 7.86 -40.63 12.58
CA GLU A 152 7.01 -40.59 13.76
C GLU A 152 6.70 -39.16 14.19
N GLU A 153 5.44 -38.88 14.51
CA GLU A 153 5.02 -37.62 15.08
C GLU A 153 5.23 -37.60 16.59
N ILE A 154 5.78 -36.49 17.09
CA ILE A 154 5.98 -36.29 18.53
C ILE A 154 4.70 -35.67 19.09
N ARG A 155 3.95 -36.48 19.85
CA ARG A 155 2.67 -36.08 20.43
C ARG A 155 2.84 -35.40 21.79
N PRO A 156 2.09 -34.34 22.10
CA PRO A 156 2.12 -33.72 23.41
C PRO A 156 1.56 -34.63 24.50
N ILE A 157 2.03 -34.48 25.72
CA ILE A 157 1.56 -35.23 26.86
C ILE A 157 0.08 -34.93 27.13
N ALA A 158 -0.75 -35.93 27.41
CA ALA A 158 -2.22 -35.82 27.57
C ALA A 158 -2.70 -34.75 28.60
N LYS A 159 -1.83 -34.31 29.51
CA LYS A 159 -2.12 -33.27 30.53
C LYS A 159 -1.42 -31.92 30.27
N ASP A 160 -0.86 -31.68 29.08
CA ASP A 160 -0.20 -30.40 28.77
C ASP A 160 -1.24 -29.26 28.77
N LYS A 161 -1.14 -28.38 29.78
CA LYS A 161 -2.05 -27.23 29.95
C LYS A 161 -1.83 -26.18 28.86
N GLU A 162 -0.59 -25.97 28.46
CA GLU A 162 -0.21 -24.98 27.44
C GLU A 162 -0.78 -25.37 26.07
N PHE A 163 -0.66 -26.67 25.70
CA PHE A 163 -1.23 -27.19 24.45
C PHE A 163 -2.76 -27.05 24.41
N ARG A 164 -3.45 -27.27 25.54
CA ARG A 164 -4.92 -27.07 25.60
C ARG A 164 -5.31 -25.60 25.39
N VAL A 165 -4.60 -24.68 26.02
CA VAL A 165 -4.84 -23.24 25.85
C VAL A 165 -4.59 -22.84 24.40
N LEU A 166 -3.49 -23.33 23.80
CA LEU A 166 -3.18 -23.07 22.39
C LEU A 166 -4.27 -23.57 21.46
N MET A 167 -4.79 -24.80 21.69
CA MET A 167 -5.88 -25.35 20.88
C MET A 167 -7.20 -24.58 21.05
N SER A 168 -7.49 -24.08 22.24
CA SER A 168 -8.63 -23.18 22.46
C SER A 168 -8.45 -21.89 21.66
N SER A 169 -7.27 -21.28 21.72
CA SER A 169 -6.97 -20.04 20.98
C SER A 169 -7.05 -20.25 19.45
N ILE A 170 -6.61 -21.41 18.94
CA ILE A 170 -6.77 -21.77 17.52
C ILE A 170 -8.25 -21.83 17.15
N LYS A 171 -9.10 -22.47 17.97
CA LYS A 171 -10.55 -22.54 17.74
C LYS A 171 -11.19 -21.16 17.74
N ASP A 172 -10.80 -20.28 18.68
CA ASP A 172 -11.33 -18.93 18.81
C ASP A 172 -10.97 -18.06 17.59
N VAL A 173 -9.70 -18.06 17.18
CA VAL A 173 -9.25 -17.31 16.00
C VAL A 173 -9.89 -17.84 14.72
N THR A 174 -10.01 -19.16 14.60
CA THR A 174 -10.71 -19.78 13.46
C THR A 174 -12.18 -19.36 13.43
N HIS A 175 -12.86 -19.34 14.57
CA HIS A 175 -14.25 -18.88 14.65
C HIS A 175 -14.40 -17.41 14.26
N GLN A 176 -13.44 -16.56 14.66
CA GLN A 176 -13.42 -15.14 14.25
C GLN A 176 -13.29 -14.99 12.72
N ILE A 177 -12.37 -15.73 12.09
CA ILE A 177 -12.21 -15.73 10.62
C ILE A 177 -13.51 -16.17 9.94
N LEU A 178 -14.09 -17.30 10.36
CA LEU A 178 -15.29 -17.88 9.75
C LEU A 178 -16.52 -16.97 9.92
N LYS A 179 -16.65 -16.31 11.07
CA LYS A 179 -17.71 -15.32 11.32
C LYS A 179 -17.60 -14.11 10.38
N THR A 180 -16.40 -13.67 10.08
CA THR A 180 -16.16 -12.53 9.18
C THR A 180 -16.41 -12.90 7.71
N LEU A 181 -16.22 -14.17 7.33
CA LEU A 181 -16.46 -14.67 5.98
C LEU A 181 -17.96 -14.89 5.65
N GLY A 182 -18.86 -14.93 6.64
CA GLY A 182 -20.31 -14.97 6.46
C GLY A 182 -20.90 -16.37 6.15
N GLU A 183 -22.08 -16.38 5.52
CA GLU A 183 -22.93 -17.61 5.36
C GLU A 183 -22.24 -18.77 4.63
N GLY A 184 -21.28 -18.50 3.75
CA GLY A 184 -20.54 -19.53 3.04
C GLY A 184 -19.58 -20.39 3.90
N ALA A 185 -19.28 -19.98 5.13
CA ALA A 185 -18.35 -20.66 6.03
C ALA A 185 -19.02 -21.54 7.12
N ASN A 186 -20.34 -21.62 7.11
CA ASN A 186 -21.11 -22.33 8.15
C ASN A 186 -20.78 -23.83 8.24
N GLU A 187 -20.53 -24.50 7.12
CA GLU A 187 -20.17 -25.93 7.09
C GLU A 187 -18.81 -26.18 7.75
N LEU A 188 -17.84 -25.31 7.49
CA LEU A 188 -16.50 -25.37 8.08
C LEU A 188 -16.57 -25.08 9.60
N ALA A 189 -17.38 -24.13 10.02
CA ALA A 189 -17.60 -23.80 11.42
C ALA A 189 -18.22 -24.97 12.19
N PHE A 190 -19.20 -25.65 11.57
CA PHE A 190 -19.80 -26.86 12.12
C PHE A 190 -18.80 -28.01 12.25
N ALA A 191 -17.98 -28.25 11.24
CA ALA A 191 -16.93 -29.26 11.26
C ALA A 191 -15.92 -29.00 12.38
N VAL A 192 -15.39 -27.78 12.50
CA VAL A 192 -14.43 -27.39 13.54
C VAL A 192 -14.99 -27.59 14.96
N LYS A 193 -16.28 -27.36 15.15
CA LYS A 193 -16.94 -27.55 16.45
C LYS A 193 -17.05 -29.00 16.85
N ASN A 194 -17.20 -29.93 15.88
CA ASN A 194 -17.46 -31.36 16.12
C ASN A 194 -16.20 -32.26 16.04
N ILE A 195 -15.02 -31.66 15.79
CA ILE A 195 -13.75 -32.39 15.79
C ILE A 195 -13.21 -32.48 17.22
N ASP A 196 -13.13 -33.71 17.75
CA ASP A 196 -12.62 -33.98 19.10
C ASP A 196 -11.10 -34.17 19.14
N SER A 197 -10.50 -34.74 18.10
CA SER A 197 -9.05 -34.94 18.02
C SER A 197 -8.33 -33.61 17.69
N ASN A 198 -7.43 -33.19 18.58
CA ASN A 198 -6.64 -31.99 18.37
C ASN A 198 -5.67 -32.11 17.18
N GLU A 199 -5.09 -33.32 16.99
CA GLU A 199 -4.18 -33.61 15.87
C GLU A 199 -4.92 -33.54 14.54
N TYR A 200 -6.09 -34.19 14.48
CA TYR A 200 -6.95 -34.11 13.31
C TYR A 200 -7.39 -32.67 13.02
N LEU A 201 -7.73 -31.88 14.06
CA LEU A 201 -8.13 -30.49 13.90
C LEU A 201 -7.01 -29.62 13.31
N ILE A 202 -5.75 -29.81 13.77
CA ILE A 202 -4.59 -29.08 13.22
C ILE A 202 -4.44 -29.39 11.72
N ASN A 203 -4.44 -30.66 11.34
CA ASN A 203 -4.29 -31.11 9.96
C ASN A 203 -5.48 -30.64 9.10
N PHE A 204 -6.70 -30.67 9.64
CA PHE A 204 -7.92 -30.23 8.98
C PHE A 204 -7.90 -28.74 8.70
N LEU A 205 -7.51 -27.91 9.67
CA LEU A 205 -7.40 -26.47 9.49
C LEU A 205 -6.28 -26.11 8.53
N THR A 206 -5.12 -26.75 8.63
CA THR A 206 -4.01 -26.52 7.71
C THR A 206 -4.38 -26.84 6.26
N THR A 207 -5.16 -27.92 6.04
CA THR A 207 -5.61 -28.32 4.71
C THR A 207 -6.61 -27.33 4.12
N ASN A 208 -7.62 -26.91 4.91
CA ASN A 208 -8.79 -26.17 4.41
C ASN A 208 -8.64 -24.65 4.47
N MET A 209 -7.63 -24.11 5.19
CA MET A 209 -7.36 -22.67 5.20
C MET A 209 -6.53 -22.23 3.97
N PRO A 210 -6.69 -20.97 3.49
CA PRO A 210 -6.07 -20.47 2.26
C PRO A 210 -4.58 -20.11 2.46
N PHE A 211 -3.81 -21.04 3.04
CA PHE A 211 -2.38 -20.86 3.19
C PHE A 211 -1.64 -21.20 1.90
N GLU A 212 -0.56 -20.48 1.65
CA GLU A 212 0.35 -20.77 0.54
C GLU A 212 0.97 -22.18 0.67
N PRO A 213 1.21 -22.91 -0.45
CA PRO A 213 1.69 -24.30 -0.41
C PRO A 213 2.97 -24.48 0.41
N HIS A 214 3.91 -23.53 0.35
CA HIS A 214 5.16 -23.61 1.12
C HIS A 214 4.92 -23.56 2.64
N LYS A 215 3.93 -22.79 3.12
CA LYS A 215 3.57 -22.75 4.55
C LYS A 215 2.89 -24.05 5.00
N LYS A 216 2.03 -24.62 4.14
CA LYS A 216 1.44 -25.93 4.40
C LYS A 216 2.53 -26.99 4.48
N GLN A 217 3.52 -26.92 3.61
CA GLN A 217 4.65 -27.84 3.61
C GLN A 217 5.53 -27.69 4.87
N GLU A 218 5.83 -26.45 5.29
CA GLU A 218 6.55 -26.19 6.55
C GLU A 218 5.84 -26.82 7.76
N MET A 219 4.51 -26.76 7.79
CA MET A 219 3.72 -27.41 8.85
C MET A 219 3.74 -28.94 8.74
N LEU A 220 3.81 -29.52 7.54
CA LEU A 220 3.95 -30.96 7.36
C LEU A 220 5.34 -31.47 7.78
N GLU A 221 6.39 -30.66 7.57
CA GLU A 221 7.78 -30.98 7.94
C GLU A 221 8.02 -30.94 9.45
N GLU A 222 7.22 -30.15 10.20
CA GLU A 222 7.34 -30.11 11.65
C GLU A 222 6.71 -31.36 12.29
N ARG A 223 7.56 -32.17 12.90
CA ARG A 223 7.20 -33.46 13.51
C ARG A 223 6.54 -33.32 14.89
N ASP A 224 6.85 -32.25 15.61
CA ASP A 224 6.27 -31.95 16.93
C ASP A 224 4.89 -31.30 16.74
N VAL A 225 3.84 -32.03 17.11
CA VAL A 225 2.44 -31.56 16.98
C VAL A 225 2.20 -30.25 17.72
N LYS A 226 2.86 -30.03 18.86
CA LYS A 226 2.73 -28.77 19.62
C LYS A 226 3.35 -27.59 18.86
N LYS A 227 4.53 -27.77 18.28
CA LYS A 227 5.16 -26.74 17.44
C LYS A 227 4.36 -26.47 16.16
N ARG A 228 3.85 -27.54 15.52
CA ARG A 228 2.94 -27.40 14.37
C ARG A 228 1.70 -26.57 14.72
N ALA A 229 1.13 -26.78 15.92
CA ALA A 229 0.01 -25.96 16.41
C ALA A 229 0.40 -24.48 16.59
N TYR A 230 1.62 -24.15 17.03
CA TYR A 230 2.10 -22.78 17.10
C TYR A 230 2.26 -22.14 15.72
N LEU A 231 2.80 -22.87 14.73
CA LEU A 231 2.90 -22.42 13.34
C LEU A 231 1.51 -22.13 12.76
N LEU A 232 0.56 -23.04 13.00
CA LEU A 232 -0.83 -22.86 12.59
C LEU A 232 -1.47 -21.63 13.26
N PHE A 233 -1.28 -21.45 14.56
CA PHE A 233 -1.82 -20.31 15.29
C PHE A 233 -1.27 -18.96 14.76
N ALA A 234 0.03 -18.90 14.48
CA ALA A 234 0.66 -17.73 13.88
C ALA A 234 0.11 -17.41 12.48
N ALA A 235 -0.08 -18.44 11.65
CA ALA A 235 -0.65 -18.33 10.32
C ALA A 235 -2.11 -17.86 10.36
N LEU A 236 -2.95 -18.45 11.23
CA LEU A 236 -4.34 -18.08 11.45
C LEU A 236 -4.48 -16.63 11.97
N SER A 237 -3.63 -16.24 12.91
CA SER A 237 -3.65 -14.85 13.46
C SER A 237 -3.36 -13.81 12.39
N LYS A 238 -2.42 -14.11 11.48
CA LYS A 238 -2.13 -13.25 10.34
C LYS A 238 -3.30 -13.20 9.35
N GLU A 239 -3.92 -14.33 9.06
CA GLU A 239 -5.07 -14.43 8.18
C GLU A 239 -6.29 -13.69 8.76
N ALA A 240 -6.53 -13.78 10.07
CA ALA A 240 -7.58 -13.05 10.76
C ALA A 240 -7.44 -11.53 10.56
N GLN A 241 -6.22 -11.00 10.70
CA GLN A 241 -5.95 -9.58 10.45
C GLN A 241 -6.21 -9.17 9.00
N LEU A 242 -5.84 -10.02 8.03
CA LEU A 242 -6.08 -9.76 6.61
C LEU A 242 -7.56 -9.80 6.26
N VAL A 243 -8.31 -10.76 6.79
CA VAL A 243 -9.76 -10.88 6.58
C VAL A 243 -10.50 -9.70 7.22
N GLU A 244 -10.11 -9.28 8.42
CA GLU A 244 -10.68 -8.10 9.08
C GLU A 244 -10.38 -6.81 8.30
N LEU A 245 -9.16 -6.67 7.77
CA LEU A 245 -8.79 -5.52 6.93
C LEU A 245 -9.61 -5.50 5.62
N LYS A 246 -9.76 -6.64 4.95
CA LYS A 246 -10.59 -6.79 3.75
C LYS A 246 -12.06 -6.47 4.04
N ALA A 247 -12.60 -6.98 5.15
CA ALA A 247 -13.97 -6.70 5.58
C ALA A 247 -14.20 -5.21 5.86
N ASN A 248 -13.25 -4.54 6.54
CA ASN A 248 -13.32 -3.10 6.81
C ASN A 248 -13.24 -2.25 5.52
N ILE A 249 -12.46 -2.68 4.53
CA ILE A 249 -12.40 -2.02 3.22
C ILE A 249 -13.74 -2.23 2.48
N THR A 250 -14.24 -3.46 2.46
CA THR A 250 -15.49 -3.82 1.78
C THR A 250 -16.72 -3.16 2.43
N SER A 251 -16.75 -3.03 3.78
CA SER A 251 -17.83 -2.33 4.47
C SER A 251 -17.83 -0.83 4.18
N ARG A 252 -16.67 -0.18 4.12
CA ARG A 252 -16.57 1.23 3.73
C ARG A 252 -17.00 1.45 2.28
N THR A 253 -16.62 0.55 1.38
CA THR A 253 -17.07 0.60 -0.02
C THR A 253 -18.56 0.29 -0.15
N ARG A 254 -19.12 -0.60 0.70
CA ARG A 254 -20.54 -0.88 0.74
C ARG A 254 -21.36 0.25 1.38
N GLU A 255 -20.85 0.93 2.40
CA GLU A 255 -21.52 2.11 2.99
C GLU A 255 -21.62 3.24 1.98
N ASP A 256 -20.55 3.53 1.23
CA ASP A 256 -20.57 4.51 0.15
C ASP A 256 -21.50 4.10 -1.00
N LEU A 257 -21.50 2.81 -1.38
CA LEU A 257 -22.44 2.26 -2.39
C LEU A 257 -23.87 2.19 -1.86
N SER A 258 -24.08 1.82 -0.58
CA SER A 258 -25.42 1.73 -0.01
C SER A 258 -26.05 3.10 0.19
N GLN A 259 -25.25 4.12 0.45
CA GLN A 259 -25.73 5.50 0.53
C GLN A 259 -26.16 6.00 -0.86
N GLN A 260 -25.38 5.71 -1.89
CA GLN A 260 -25.76 6.00 -3.28
C GLN A 260 -26.96 5.15 -3.74
N GLN A 261 -27.00 3.86 -3.39
CA GLN A 261 -28.15 2.99 -3.69
C GLN A 261 -29.39 3.38 -2.89
N ARG A 262 -29.27 3.84 -1.66
CA ARG A 262 -30.38 4.31 -0.83
C ARG A 262 -30.94 5.63 -1.33
N GLU A 263 -30.08 6.57 -1.77
CA GLU A 263 -30.52 7.78 -2.45
C GLU A 263 -31.21 7.46 -3.78
N HIS A 264 -30.65 6.53 -4.55
CA HIS A 264 -31.24 6.06 -5.79
C HIS A 264 -32.56 5.29 -5.54
N PHE A 265 -32.60 4.44 -4.50
CA PHE A 265 -33.78 3.69 -4.10
C PHE A 265 -34.89 4.60 -3.55
N LEU A 266 -34.56 5.61 -2.75
CA LEU A 266 -35.51 6.63 -2.30
C LEU A 266 -36.02 7.49 -3.46
N GLN A 267 -35.15 7.86 -4.40
CA GLN A 267 -35.57 8.52 -5.64
C GLN A 267 -36.45 7.60 -6.49
N GLN A 268 -36.14 6.31 -6.53
CA GLN A 268 -36.95 5.31 -7.22
C GLN A 268 -38.32 5.09 -6.53
N GLN A 269 -38.37 5.05 -5.17
CA GLN A 269 -39.64 4.99 -4.44
C GLN A 269 -40.52 6.26 -4.63
N ILE A 270 -39.90 7.45 -4.60
CA ILE A 270 -40.61 8.69 -4.93
C ILE A 270 -41.13 8.63 -6.36
N ARG A 271 -40.38 8.04 -7.28
CA ARG A 271 -40.74 7.85 -8.66
C ARG A 271 -41.86 6.82 -8.82
N THR A 272 -41.82 5.68 -8.12
CA THR A 272 -42.88 4.67 -8.12
C THR A 272 -44.17 5.23 -7.54
N ILE A 273 -44.11 6.07 -6.50
CA ILE A 273 -45.28 6.76 -5.95
C ILE A 273 -45.81 7.80 -6.94
N GLN A 274 -44.97 8.47 -7.72
CA GLN A 274 -45.33 9.37 -8.79
C GLN A 274 -45.92 8.61 -10.00
N GLU A 275 -45.42 7.40 -10.31
CA GLU A 275 -45.90 6.49 -11.35
C GLU A 275 -47.28 5.88 -10.99
N GLU A 276 -47.55 5.57 -9.71
CA GLU A 276 -48.86 5.16 -9.22
C GLU A 276 -49.94 6.27 -9.29
N LEU A 277 -49.51 7.55 -9.38
CA LEU A 277 -50.37 8.71 -9.55
C LEU A 277 -50.71 9.05 -11.01
N GLY A 278 -50.15 8.33 -11.99
CA GLY A 278 -50.65 8.30 -13.38
C GLY A 278 -50.18 9.41 -14.31
N ASN A 279 -48.87 9.74 -14.39
CA ASN A 279 -48.39 10.88 -15.20
C ASN A 279 -47.35 10.50 -16.29
N GLY A 280 -47.51 9.42 -17.03
CA GLY A 280 -46.61 9.10 -18.16
C GLY A 280 -46.62 10.16 -19.30
N GLU A 281 -47.68 10.88 -19.50
CA GLU A 281 -47.75 12.01 -20.46
C GLU A 281 -47.08 13.27 -19.91
N ASP A 282 -47.03 13.46 -18.59
CA ASP A 282 -46.40 14.60 -17.93
C ASP A 282 -44.88 14.53 -17.98
N ASP A 283 -44.31 13.32 -17.87
CA ASP A 283 -42.84 13.10 -17.90
C ASP A 283 -42.21 13.45 -19.25
N ILE A 284 -42.88 13.07 -20.35
CA ILE A 284 -42.41 13.37 -21.70
C ILE A 284 -42.49 14.88 -21.97
N GLN A 285 -43.58 15.51 -21.53
CA GLN A 285 -43.77 16.97 -21.65
C GLN A 285 -42.70 17.72 -20.81
N GLN A 286 -42.38 17.26 -19.63
CA GLN A 286 -41.33 17.84 -18.81
C GLN A 286 -39.95 17.73 -19.47
N LEU A 287 -39.60 16.58 -20.03
CA LEU A 287 -38.35 16.41 -20.79
C LEU A 287 -38.29 17.36 -21.99
N TYR A 288 -39.40 17.49 -22.72
CA TYR A 288 -39.49 18.39 -23.87
C TYR A 288 -39.41 19.86 -23.46
N GLN A 289 -40.03 20.28 -22.36
CA GLN A 289 -39.91 21.66 -21.85
C GLN A 289 -38.50 21.98 -21.38
N ARG A 290 -37.86 21.04 -20.68
CA ARG A 290 -36.45 21.19 -20.26
C ARG A 290 -35.50 21.27 -21.45
N SER A 291 -35.76 20.54 -22.54
CA SER A 291 -34.93 20.58 -23.75
C SER A 291 -34.94 21.95 -24.43
N LYS A 292 -36.11 22.66 -24.43
CA LYS A 292 -36.22 24.01 -25.00
C LYS A 292 -35.37 25.07 -24.29
N SER A 293 -35.04 24.84 -23.05
CA SER A 293 -34.17 25.76 -22.26
C SER A 293 -32.69 25.48 -22.44
N LYS A 294 -32.28 24.45 -23.18
CA LYS A 294 -30.89 24.08 -23.42
C LYS A 294 -30.36 24.64 -24.73
N ASN A 295 -29.16 25.20 -24.66
CA ASN A 295 -28.36 25.61 -25.82
C ASN A 295 -27.40 24.48 -26.23
N TRP A 296 -27.88 23.53 -27.02
CA TRP A 296 -27.05 22.47 -27.57
C TRP A 296 -26.89 22.62 -29.07
N ASN A 297 -25.88 21.91 -29.64
CA ASN A 297 -25.67 21.91 -31.09
C ASN A 297 -26.75 21.07 -31.81
N GLU A 298 -26.87 21.27 -33.13
CA GLU A 298 -27.90 20.58 -33.95
C GLU A 298 -27.82 19.06 -33.85
N ASN A 299 -26.62 18.49 -33.74
CA ASN A 299 -26.42 17.02 -33.64
C ASN A 299 -27.04 16.47 -32.35
N VAL A 300 -26.76 17.14 -31.21
CA VAL A 300 -27.30 16.73 -29.89
C VAL A 300 -28.83 16.88 -29.89
N GLN A 301 -29.35 17.98 -30.46
CA GLN A 301 -30.78 18.20 -30.56
C GLN A 301 -31.46 17.11 -31.41
N MET A 302 -30.92 16.80 -32.57
CA MET A 302 -31.47 15.74 -33.42
C MET A 302 -31.46 14.38 -32.74
N GLN A 303 -30.40 14.06 -32.02
CA GLN A 303 -30.29 12.80 -31.28
C GLN A 303 -31.30 12.76 -30.13
N PHE A 304 -31.43 13.86 -29.37
CA PHE A 304 -32.44 13.96 -28.29
C PHE A 304 -33.85 13.76 -28.84
N GLU A 305 -34.24 14.45 -29.92
CA GLU A 305 -35.58 14.34 -30.51
C GLU A 305 -35.85 12.91 -31.06
N LYS A 306 -34.82 12.29 -31.64
CA LYS A 306 -34.91 10.91 -32.12
C LYS A 306 -35.15 9.93 -30.96
N GLU A 307 -34.39 10.08 -29.88
CA GLU A 307 -34.53 9.20 -28.71
C GLU A 307 -35.80 9.51 -27.90
N LEU A 308 -36.26 10.74 -27.89
CA LEU A 308 -37.58 11.10 -27.30
C LEU A 308 -38.74 10.45 -28.07
N LYS A 309 -38.70 10.47 -29.39
CA LYS A 309 -39.69 9.76 -30.24
C LYS A 309 -39.68 8.24 -30.04
N LYS A 310 -38.56 7.66 -29.62
CA LYS A 310 -38.50 6.24 -29.21
C LYS A 310 -39.22 6.04 -27.86
N LEU A 311 -38.94 6.94 -26.87
CA LEU A 311 -39.59 6.89 -25.56
C LEU A 311 -41.11 6.94 -25.66
N GLU A 312 -41.69 7.79 -26.57
CA GLU A 312 -43.13 7.89 -26.82
C GLU A 312 -43.76 6.57 -27.30
N ARG A 313 -42.96 5.66 -27.88
CA ARG A 313 -43.42 4.37 -28.39
C ARG A 313 -43.33 3.25 -27.37
N TYR A 314 -42.55 3.43 -26.29
CA TYR A 314 -42.42 2.42 -25.25
C TYR A 314 -43.58 2.44 -24.28
N ASN A 315 -43.95 1.28 -23.80
CA ASN A 315 -44.92 1.19 -22.70
C ASN A 315 -44.27 1.75 -21.42
N PRO A 316 -44.86 2.72 -20.71
CA PRO A 316 -44.33 3.29 -19.48
C PRO A 316 -43.95 2.27 -18.40
N GLN A 317 -44.60 1.09 -18.41
CA GLN A 317 -44.34 0.00 -17.47
C GLN A 317 -43.21 -0.95 -17.93
N SER A 318 -42.60 -0.73 -19.09
CA SER A 318 -41.51 -1.59 -19.56
C SER A 318 -40.17 -1.18 -18.97
N PRO A 319 -39.25 -2.14 -18.70
CA PRO A 319 -37.89 -1.82 -18.29
C PRO A 319 -37.16 -0.91 -19.29
N ASP A 320 -37.44 -1.07 -20.58
CA ASP A 320 -36.84 -0.26 -21.65
C ASP A 320 -37.23 1.22 -21.57
N TYR A 321 -38.44 1.52 -21.09
CA TYR A 321 -38.88 2.90 -20.85
C TYR A 321 -37.97 3.56 -19.79
N SER A 322 -37.76 2.90 -18.66
CA SER A 322 -36.91 3.43 -17.58
C SER A 322 -35.45 3.66 -18.02
N VAL A 323 -34.89 2.77 -18.82
CA VAL A 323 -33.53 2.92 -19.39
C VAL A 323 -33.46 4.11 -20.33
N GLN A 324 -34.48 4.22 -21.23
CA GLN A 324 -34.54 5.30 -22.21
C GLN A 324 -34.78 6.66 -21.56
N PHE A 325 -35.68 6.72 -20.56
CA PHE A 325 -35.94 7.92 -19.78
C PHE A 325 -34.67 8.38 -19.03
N SER A 326 -34.00 7.46 -18.36
CA SER A 326 -32.73 7.75 -17.65
C SER A 326 -31.65 8.28 -18.61
N TYR A 327 -31.57 7.75 -19.82
CA TYR A 327 -30.66 8.28 -20.84
C TYR A 327 -30.99 9.73 -21.22
N LEU A 328 -32.27 10.04 -21.51
CA LEU A 328 -32.71 11.39 -21.88
C LEU A 328 -32.49 12.38 -20.71
N ASP A 329 -32.79 11.95 -19.49
CA ASP A 329 -32.55 12.77 -18.29
C ASP A 329 -31.05 13.05 -18.07
N ASN A 330 -30.19 12.05 -18.23
CA ASN A 330 -28.72 12.25 -18.18
C ASN A 330 -28.24 13.21 -19.28
N LEU A 331 -28.75 13.10 -20.49
CA LEU A 331 -28.43 13.98 -21.61
C LEU A 331 -28.80 15.44 -21.32
N LEU A 332 -29.98 15.66 -20.70
CA LEU A 332 -30.47 16.97 -20.28
C LEU A 332 -29.70 17.54 -19.08
N ASN A 333 -29.22 16.69 -18.20
CA ASN A 333 -28.48 17.12 -17.01
C ASN A 333 -27.03 17.56 -17.34
N LEU A 334 -26.51 17.21 -18.52
CA LEU A 334 -25.18 17.68 -18.94
C LEU A 334 -25.21 19.19 -19.26
N PRO A 335 -24.18 19.93 -18.85
CA PRO A 335 -24.04 21.35 -19.14
C PRO A 335 -23.42 21.56 -20.53
N TRP A 336 -24.20 21.57 -21.60
CA TRP A 336 -23.71 21.67 -22.98
C TRP A 336 -23.03 22.99 -23.28
N ASP A 337 -23.62 24.10 -22.86
CA ASP A 337 -23.09 25.47 -23.13
C ASP A 337 -23.22 26.41 -21.91
N ASP A 338 -23.55 25.87 -20.75
CA ASP A 338 -23.66 26.62 -19.51
C ASP A 338 -22.26 26.92 -18.98
N THR A 339 -21.73 28.12 -19.20
CA THR A 339 -20.40 28.53 -18.75
C THR A 339 -20.44 29.52 -17.62
N THR A 340 -19.52 29.40 -16.66
CA THR A 340 -19.27 30.46 -15.68
C THR A 340 -18.34 31.52 -16.28
N LYS A 341 -18.58 32.82 -15.96
CA LYS A 341 -17.67 33.87 -16.38
C LYS A 341 -16.36 33.79 -15.60
N ASP A 342 -15.27 33.56 -16.31
CA ASP A 342 -13.94 33.49 -15.73
C ASP A 342 -13.49 34.85 -15.21
N ASN A 343 -12.93 34.84 -14.01
CA ASN A 343 -12.31 36.04 -13.41
C ASN A 343 -10.84 35.73 -13.09
N ILE A 344 -10.03 35.60 -14.13
CA ILE A 344 -8.58 35.33 -13.96
C ILE A 344 -7.88 36.64 -13.63
N SER A 345 -7.95 37.04 -12.37
CA SER A 345 -7.15 38.14 -11.81
C SER A 345 -6.00 37.57 -10.98
N LEU A 346 -4.77 37.61 -11.48
CA LEU A 346 -3.60 37.08 -10.80
C LEU A 346 -3.45 37.58 -9.36
N LYS A 347 -3.81 38.86 -9.10
CA LYS A 347 -3.82 39.40 -7.74
C LYS A 347 -4.84 38.69 -6.82
N LYS A 348 -6.05 38.40 -7.34
CA LYS A 348 -7.07 37.67 -6.55
C LYS A 348 -6.69 36.22 -6.36
N VAL A 349 -6.11 35.59 -7.38
CA VAL A 349 -5.59 34.22 -7.30
C VAL A 349 -4.50 34.11 -6.22
N SER A 350 -3.50 35.00 -6.27
CA SER A 350 -2.43 35.07 -5.29
C SER A 350 -2.98 35.26 -3.86
N ALA A 351 -3.91 36.20 -3.68
CA ALA A 351 -4.53 36.47 -2.39
C ALA A 351 -5.31 35.26 -1.85
N GLN A 352 -6.05 34.55 -2.72
CA GLN A 352 -6.81 33.34 -2.33
C GLN A 352 -5.87 32.19 -1.98
N LEU A 353 -4.83 31.92 -2.79
CA LEU A 353 -3.83 30.89 -2.50
C LEU A 353 -3.11 31.16 -1.18
N ASN A 354 -2.74 32.43 -0.90
CA ASN A 354 -2.11 32.83 0.37
C ASN A 354 -3.06 32.74 1.58
N LYS A 355 -4.35 32.93 1.35
CA LYS A 355 -5.37 32.77 2.38
C LYS A 355 -5.56 31.32 2.75
N ASP A 356 -5.61 30.41 1.76
CA ASP A 356 -5.96 29.01 1.95
C ASP A 356 -4.74 28.13 2.26
N HIS A 357 -3.51 28.57 1.83
CA HIS A 357 -2.29 27.78 1.98
C HIS A 357 -1.14 28.62 2.54
N PHE A 358 -0.54 28.15 3.61
CA PHE A 358 0.66 28.77 4.17
C PHE A 358 1.93 28.21 3.51
N GLY A 359 2.91 29.05 3.23
CA GLY A 359 4.15 28.66 2.52
C GLY A 359 3.90 28.28 1.07
N LEU A 360 4.69 27.35 0.52
CA LEU A 360 4.62 26.87 -0.86
C LEU A 360 4.81 27.97 -1.93
N GLU A 361 5.68 28.94 -1.68
CA GLU A 361 5.81 30.14 -2.55
C GLU A 361 6.16 29.77 -3.99
N LYS A 362 7.14 28.85 -4.21
CA LYS A 362 7.53 28.36 -5.54
C LYS A 362 6.36 27.67 -6.27
N VAL A 363 5.55 26.89 -5.54
CA VAL A 363 4.37 26.21 -6.10
C VAL A 363 3.30 27.22 -6.53
N LYS A 364 3.03 28.20 -5.66
CA LYS A 364 2.08 29.29 -5.96
C LYS A 364 2.52 30.13 -7.16
N GLU A 365 3.80 30.44 -7.26
CA GLU A 365 4.39 31.17 -8.40
C GLU A 365 4.18 30.39 -9.70
N ARG A 366 4.49 29.11 -9.73
CA ARG A 366 4.25 28.25 -10.90
C ARG A 366 2.78 28.18 -11.29
N ILE A 367 1.86 28.06 -10.31
CA ILE A 367 0.41 28.10 -10.56
C ILE A 367 0.01 29.46 -11.18
N LEU A 368 0.56 30.56 -10.68
CA LEU A 368 0.29 31.91 -11.23
C LEU A 368 0.83 32.07 -12.65
N GLU A 369 2.03 31.56 -12.94
CA GLU A 369 2.61 31.54 -14.27
C GLU A 369 1.71 30.80 -15.26
N HIS A 370 1.30 29.59 -14.89
CA HIS A 370 0.40 28.75 -15.71
C HIS A 370 -0.93 29.47 -16.00
N LEU A 371 -1.58 30.02 -14.96
CA LEU A 371 -2.82 30.77 -15.12
C LEU A 371 -2.64 32.09 -15.94
N ALA A 372 -1.46 32.69 -15.89
CA ALA A 372 -1.14 33.85 -16.72
C ALA A 372 -1.07 33.46 -18.20
N VAL A 373 -0.45 32.32 -18.53
CA VAL A 373 -0.39 31.79 -19.90
C VAL A 373 -1.80 31.50 -20.43
N LEU A 374 -2.62 30.80 -19.63
CA LEU A 374 -4.02 30.53 -19.99
C LEU A 374 -4.82 31.77 -20.26
N LYS A 375 -4.60 32.81 -19.45
CA LYS A 375 -5.25 34.14 -19.65
C LYS A 375 -4.82 34.84 -20.93
N LEU A 376 -3.54 34.75 -21.27
CA LEU A 376 -2.97 35.44 -22.47
C LEU A 376 -3.39 34.72 -23.76
N ARG A 377 -3.41 33.36 -23.74
CA ARG A 377 -3.80 32.57 -24.90
C ARG A 377 -5.31 32.60 -25.16
N GLY A 378 -6.10 32.80 -24.12
CA GLY A 378 -7.56 32.73 -24.20
C GLY A 378 -8.15 31.34 -24.51
N ASP A 379 -7.29 30.31 -24.56
CA ASP A 379 -7.65 28.91 -24.71
C ASP A 379 -6.98 28.05 -23.61
N LEU A 380 -7.47 26.83 -23.39
CA LEU A 380 -6.94 25.89 -22.39
C LEU A 380 -5.95 24.88 -23.00
N LYS A 381 -5.42 25.16 -24.19
CA LYS A 381 -4.42 24.31 -24.86
C LYS A 381 -3.03 24.43 -24.24
N ALA A 382 -2.94 24.28 -22.92
CA ALA A 382 -1.68 24.24 -22.17
C ALA A 382 -1.51 22.86 -21.53
N PRO A 383 -0.28 22.45 -21.20
CA PRO A 383 -0.04 21.24 -20.43
C PRO A 383 -0.85 21.22 -19.13
N ILE A 384 -1.29 20.06 -18.70
CA ILE A 384 -2.10 19.92 -17.50
C ILE A 384 -1.23 20.03 -16.27
N LEU A 385 -1.67 20.78 -15.27
CA LEU A 385 -0.96 20.87 -13.99
C LEU A 385 -1.01 19.52 -13.26
N CYS A 386 0.17 18.94 -12.97
CA CYS A 386 0.31 17.77 -12.12
C CYS A 386 0.99 18.15 -10.80
N LEU A 387 0.24 18.13 -9.71
CA LEU A 387 0.74 18.40 -8.37
C LEU A 387 1.31 17.11 -7.78
N TYR A 388 2.63 16.98 -7.76
CA TYR A 388 3.36 15.80 -7.30
C TYR A 388 3.98 16.05 -5.93
N GLY A 389 3.97 15.05 -5.05
CA GLY A 389 4.63 15.11 -3.75
C GLY A 389 4.03 14.17 -2.71
N PRO A 390 4.56 14.13 -1.48
CA PRO A 390 4.12 13.20 -0.45
C PRO A 390 2.65 13.40 -0.03
N PRO A 391 2.05 12.40 0.62
CA PRO A 391 0.67 12.51 1.07
C PRO A 391 0.51 13.59 2.16
N GLY A 392 -0.65 14.24 2.21
CA GLY A 392 -1.00 15.20 3.26
C GLY A 392 -0.43 16.61 3.11
N VAL A 393 0.26 16.93 2.00
CA VAL A 393 0.81 18.27 1.74
C VAL A 393 -0.19 19.25 1.08
N GLY A 394 -1.43 18.86 0.90
CA GLY A 394 -2.49 19.77 0.42
C GLY A 394 -2.70 19.81 -1.08
N LYS A 395 -2.22 18.82 -1.87
CA LYS A 395 -2.38 18.77 -3.33
C LYS A 395 -3.82 19.00 -3.80
N THR A 396 -4.75 18.20 -3.27
CA THR A 396 -6.17 18.27 -3.63
C THR A 396 -6.83 19.57 -3.20
N SER A 397 -6.40 20.16 -2.06
CA SER A 397 -6.93 21.46 -1.60
C SER A 397 -6.42 22.64 -2.44
N LEU A 398 -5.21 22.56 -3.01
CA LEU A 398 -4.71 23.56 -3.98
C LEU A 398 -5.60 23.62 -5.20
N GLY A 399 -6.01 22.48 -5.77
CA GLY A 399 -6.95 22.44 -6.90
C GLY A 399 -8.29 23.12 -6.57
N ARG A 400 -8.82 22.92 -5.37
CA ARG A 400 -10.05 23.61 -4.91
C ARG A 400 -9.84 25.11 -4.78
N SER A 401 -8.70 25.54 -4.27
CA SER A 401 -8.39 26.96 -4.11
C SER A 401 -8.20 27.65 -5.46
N ILE A 402 -7.61 26.98 -6.45
CA ILE A 402 -7.54 27.45 -7.83
C ILE A 402 -8.94 27.66 -8.38
N ALA A 403 -9.82 26.66 -8.31
CA ALA A 403 -11.19 26.76 -8.79
C ALA A 403 -11.94 27.96 -8.18
N LYS A 404 -11.85 28.09 -6.85
CA LYS A 404 -12.48 29.21 -6.11
C LYS A 404 -11.92 30.58 -6.56
N SER A 405 -10.63 30.67 -6.82
CA SER A 405 -9.95 31.92 -7.17
C SER A 405 -10.32 32.45 -8.57
N ILE A 406 -10.63 31.54 -9.51
CA ILE A 406 -11.02 31.87 -10.88
C ILE A 406 -12.55 31.86 -11.08
N ASN A 407 -13.32 31.64 -10.01
CA ASN A 407 -14.79 31.58 -10.01
C ASN A 407 -15.38 30.44 -10.88
N ARG A 408 -14.69 29.28 -10.92
CA ARG A 408 -15.18 28.06 -11.57
C ARG A 408 -15.72 27.08 -10.56
N LYS A 409 -16.67 26.26 -10.98
CA LYS A 409 -17.13 25.10 -10.18
C LYS A 409 -16.02 24.07 -10.05
N TYR A 410 -16.10 23.25 -9.01
CA TYR A 410 -15.06 22.29 -8.64
C TYR A 410 -15.64 20.88 -8.55
N ALA A 411 -14.98 19.92 -9.19
CA ALA A 411 -15.21 18.51 -8.96
C ALA A 411 -13.89 17.78 -8.67
N ARG A 412 -13.98 16.68 -7.93
CA ARG A 412 -12.87 15.75 -7.67
C ARG A 412 -13.27 14.37 -8.15
N ILE A 413 -12.39 13.74 -8.91
CA ILE A 413 -12.50 12.34 -9.34
C ILE A 413 -11.31 11.60 -8.75
N SER A 414 -11.56 10.61 -7.89
CA SER A 414 -10.50 9.72 -7.41
C SER A 414 -10.26 8.64 -8.44
N LEU A 415 -9.02 8.53 -8.91
CA LEU A 415 -8.59 7.51 -9.87
C LEU A 415 -7.96 6.29 -9.18
N GLY A 416 -7.75 6.36 -7.86
CA GLY A 416 -7.21 5.23 -7.09
C GLY A 416 -8.14 4.02 -7.11
N GLY A 417 -7.63 2.89 -7.61
CA GLY A 417 -8.41 1.65 -7.73
C GLY A 417 -9.26 1.54 -8.99
N LEU A 418 -9.05 2.39 -9.98
CA LEU A 418 -9.64 2.23 -11.32
C LEU A 418 -8.87 1.18 -12.10
N HIS A 419 -9.59 0.18 -12.60
CA HIS A 419 -9.06 -0.92 -13.40
C HIS A 419 -9.77 -1.08 -14.74
N ASP A 420 -10.94 -0.45 -14.94
CA ASP A 420 -11.76 -0.56 -16.13
C ASP A 420 -11.88 0.80 -16.85
N GLU A 421 -11.60 0.79 -18.14
CA GLU A 421 -11.74 1.94 -19.04
C GLU A 421 -13.19 2.48 -19.06
N SER A 422 -14.19 1.61 -18.91
CA SER A 422 -15.59 1.98 -18.90
C SER A 422 -15.99 2.91 -17.73
N GLU A 423 -15.21 2.94 -16.66
CA GLU A 423 -15.44 3.92 -15.59
C GLU A 423 -15.14 5.36 -16.02
N ILE A 424 -14.26 5.56 -17.02
CA ILE A 424 -13.94 6.89 -17.58
C ILE A 424 -14.85 7.21 -18.76
N ARG A 425 -14.98 6.25 -19.71
CA ARG A 425 -15.75 6.40 -20.95
C ARG A 425 -17.22 5.98 -20.88
N GLY A 426 -17.70 5.51 -19.71
CA GLY A 426 -19.06 5.01 -19.54
C GLY A 426 -19.27 3.60 -20.11
N HIS A 427 -20.35 2.97 -19.67
CA HIS A 427 -20.75 1.63 -20.11
C HIS A 427 -21.71 1.74 -21.30
N ARG A 428 -21.64 0.80 -22.24
CA ARG A 428 -22.62 0.75 -23.34
C ARG A 428 -24.02 0.55 -22.80
N ARG A 429 -25.01 1.30 -23.33
CA ARG A 429 -26.42 1.32 -22.86
C ARG A 429 -27.14 -0.05 -22.86
N THR A 430 -26.60 -1.02 -23.60
CA THR A 430 -27.16 -2.37 -23.67
C THR A 430 -26.98 -3.20 -22.40
N TYR A 431 -26.14 -2.77 -21.49
CA TYR A 431 -25.90 -3.48 -20.23
C TYR A 431 -26.87 -2.98 -19.13
N ILE A 432 -27.38 -3.92 -18.34
CA ILE A 432 -28.21 -3.59 -17.17
C ILE A 432 -27.32 -2.84 -16.16
N GLY A 433 -27.78 -1.65 -15.74
CA GLY A 433 -27.01 -0.81 -14.83
C GLY A 433 -25.95 0.07 -15.50
N ALA A 434 -25.99 0.19 -16.85
CA ALA A 434 -25.10 1.11 -17.57
C ALA A 434 -25.27 2.55 -17.08
N MET A 435 -24.16 3.28 -16.98
CA MET A 435 -24.13 4.69 -16.57
C MET A 435 -23.03 5.46 -17.32
N PRO A 436 -23.14 6.80 -17.42
CA PRO A 436 -22.11 7.65 -17.99
C PRO A 436 -20.78 7.50 -17.25
N GLY A 437 -19.67 7.77 -17.94
CA GLY A 437 -18.35 7.80 -17.33
C GLY A 437 -18.22 8.85 -16.21
N ARG A 438 -17.28 8.66 -15.32
CA ARG A 438 -17.04 9.56 -14.15
C ARG A 438 -16.78 11.00 -14.56
N ILE A 439 -16.20 11.24 -15.75
CA ILE A 439 -15.97 12.59 -16.28
C ILE A 439 -17.30 13.30 -16.52
N LEU A 440 -18.23 12.68 -17.28
CA LEU A 440 -19.54 13.27 -17.55
C LEU A 440 -20.42 13.37 -16.32
N GLN A 441 -20.34 12.41 -15.40
CA GLN A 441 -21.00 12.51 -14.10
C GLN A 441 -20.53 13.73 -13.29
N ALA A 442 -19.22 14.00 -13.31
CA ALA A 442 -18.64 15.17 -12.65
C ALA A 442 -19.10 16.47 -13.34
N MET A 443 -19.18 16.48 -14.67
CA MET A 443 -19.71 17.62 -15.44
C MET A 443 -21.18 17.90 -15.08
N ALA A 444 -22.02 16.87 -15.03
CA ALA A 444 -23.43 17.01 -14.63
C ALA A 444 -23.57 17.56 -13.20
N LYS A 445 -22.78 17.06 -12.24
CA LYS A 445 -22.77 17.56 -10.86
C LYS A 445 -22.32 19.03 -10.77
N CYS A 446 -21.39 19.46 -11.60
CA CYS A 446 -20.94 20.85 -11.65
C CYS A 446 -21.98 21.78 -12.26
N GLY A 447 -22.80 21.30 -13.19
CA GLY A 447 -23.80 22.09 -13.91
C GLY A 447 -23.20 23.21 -14.78
N THR A 448 -21.90 23.15 -15.12
CA THR A 448 -21.19 24.11 -15.96
C THR A 448 -20.21 23.39 -16.87
N ASN A 449 -20.01 23.91 -18.09
CA ASN A 449 -19.15 23.31 -19.11
C ASN A 449 -17.65 23.67 -18.91
N ASN A 450 -17.32 24.59 -18.01
CA ASN A 450 -15.96 25.02 -17.73
C ASN A 450 -15.54 24.85 -16.26
N PRO A 451 -15.78 23.68 -15.62
CA PRO A 451 -15.37 23.46 -14.26
C PRO A 451 -13.85 23.26 -14.15
N VAL A 452 -13.36 23.23 -12.91
CA VAL A 452 -12.04 22.66 -12.57
C VAL A 452 -12.26 21.23 -12.07
N ILE A 453 -11.68 20.25 -12.76
CA ILE A 453 -11.74 18.85 -12.37
C ILE A 453 -10.38 18.41 -11.85
N VAL A 454 -10.33 17.97 -10.59
CA VAL A 454 -9.13 17.40 -9.99
C VAL A 454 -9.17 15.88 -10.14
N LEU A 455 -8.22 15.34 -10.89
CA LEU A 455 -7.94 13.93 -11.06
C LEU A 455 -6.97 13.49 -9.95
N ASP A 456 -7.52 12.93 -8.88
CA ASP A 456 -6.75 12.62 -7.68
C ASP A 456 -6.18 11.20 -7.73
N GLU A 457 -4.93 11.04 -7.30
CA GLU A 457 -4.20 9.77 -7.27
C GLU A 457 -4.03 9.12 -8.67
N ILE A 458 -3.62 9.91 -9.67
CA ILE A 458 -3.39 9.41 -11.04
C ILE A 458 -2.27 8.35 -11.10
N ASP A 459 -1.38 8.33 -10.13
CA ASP A 459 -0.31 7.36 -9.95
C ASP A 459 -0.79 5.97 -9.51
N LYS A 460 -2.08 5.84 -9.13
CA LYS A 460 -2.69 4.58 -8.72
C LYS A 460 -3.63 3.97 -9.77
N VAL A 461 -3.60 4.48 -10.98
CA VAL A 461 -4.32 3.88 -12.11
C VAL A 461 -3.61 2.61 -12.51
N GLY A 462 -4.29 1.47 -12.38
CA GLY A 462 -3.80 0.16 -12.79
C GLY A 462 -4.10 -0.12 -14.27
N SER A 463 -3.29 -0.96 -14.90
CA SER A 463 -3.60 -1.57 -16.20
C SER A 463 -3.80 -3.06 -15.95
N ASP A 464 -5.02 -3.55 -16.12
CA ASP A 464 -5.38 -4.96 -16.01
C ASP A 464 -5.85 -5.50 -17.36
N PHE A 465 -6.05 -6.82 -17.47
CA PHE A 465 -6.56 -7.51 -18.66
C PHE A 465 -7.93 -7.02 -19.19
N LYS A 466 -8.65 -6.17 -18.42
CA LYS A 466 -10.00 -5.69 -18.75
C LYS A 466 -10.05 -4.32 -19.44
N GLY A 467 -8.93 -3.68 -19.71
CA GLY A 467 -8.85 -2.38 -20.35
C GLY A 467 -7.66 -1.54 -19.90
N ASP A 468 -7.40 -0.46 -20.60
CA ASP A 468 -6.36 0.50 -20.27
C ASP A 468 -6.96 1.88 -19.93
N PRO A 469 -7.26 2.14 -18.65
CA PRO A 469 -7.76 3.45 -18.23
C PRO A 469 -6.80 4.60 -18.58
N SER A 470 -5.50 4.32 -18.73
CA SER A 470 -4.50 5.31 -19.11
C SER A 470 -4.74 5.84 -20.52
N SER A 471 -5.15 4.96 -21.45
CA SER A 471 -5.53 5.37 -22.82
C SER A 471 -6.78 6.24 -22.85
N ALA A 472 -7.78 5.93 -22.03
CA ALA A 472 -8.97 6.78 -21.91
C ALA A 472 -8.63 8.16 -21.30
N LEU A 473 -7.71 8.21 -20.33
CA LEU A 473 -7.24 9.46 -19.76
C LEU A 473 -6.42 10.29 -20.76
N LEU A 474 -5.68 9.66 -21.67
CA LEU A 474 -4.98 10.40 -22.74
C LEU A 474 -5.96 11.17 -23.62
N GLU A 475 -7.09 10.58 -24.01
CA GLU A 475 -8.11 11.27 -24.79
C GLU A 475 -8.73 12.47 -24.02
N VAL A 476 -9.00 12.29 -22.73
CA VAL A 476 -9.52 13.37 -21.85
C VAL A 476 -8.53 14.49 -21.68
N LEU A 477 -7.25 14.16 -21.56
CA LEU A 477 -6.19 15.09 -21.19
C LEU A 477 -5.44 15.71 -22.38
N ASP A 478 -5.63 15.16 -23.58
CA ASP A 478 -5.02 15.72 -24.79
C ASP A 478 -5.86 16.90 -25.33
N PRO A 479 -5.33 18.14 -25.38
CA PRO A 479 -6.05 19.28 -25.90
C PRO A 479 -6.46 19.19 -27.37
N GLU A 480 -5.86 18.26 -28.13
CA GLU A 480 -6.20 18.03 -29.53
C GLU A 480 -7.38 17.07 -29.68
N GLN A 481 -7.60 16.19 -28.71
CA GLN A 481 -8.63 15.14 -28.74
C GLN A 481 -9.83 15.44 -27.84
N ASN A 482 -9.65 16.16 -26.74
CA ASN A 482 -10.67 16.35 -25.70
C ASN A 482 -11.91 17.16 -26.14
N SER A 483 -11.84 17.82 -27.30
CA SER A 483 -13.01 18.48 -27.90
C SER A 483 -14.03 17.47 -28.49
N HIS A 484 -13.62 16.22 -28.67
CA HIS A 484 -14.43 15.12 -29.22
C HIS A 484 -14.41 13.90 -28.29
N PHE A 485 -14.45 14.14 -26.99
CA PHE A 485 -14.47 13.05 -26.03
C PHE A 485 -15.72 12.19 -26.18
N HIS A 486 -15.55 10.91 -26.48
CA HIS A 486 -16.64 9.97 -26.69
C HIS A 486 -16.96 9.16 -25.43
N ASP A 487 -18.20 9.32 -24.92
CA ASP A 487 -18.72 8.48 -23.83
C ASP A 487 -19.64 7.41 -24.39
N ASN A 488 -19.38 6.14 -24.07
CA ASN A 488 -20.14 4.99 -24.60
C ASN A 488 -21.61 4.94 -24.14
N TYR A 489 -21.96 5.60 -23.03
CA TYR A 489 -23.33 5.65 -22.54
C TYR A 489 -24.13 6.73 -23.27
N ILE A 490 -23.55 7.92 -23.39
CA ILE A 490 -24.21 9.05 -24.08
C ILE A 490 -24.19 8.85 -25.59
N ASP A 491 -23.15 8.19 -26.12
CA ASP A 491 -22.97 7.88 -27.58
C ASP A 491 -22.99 9.15 -28.46
N ILE A 492 -22.47 10.25 -27.91
CA ILE A 492 -22.31 11.55 -28.56
C ILE A 492 -21.00 12.16 -28.06
N ASP A 493 -20.24 12.79 -28.95
CA ASP A 493 -19.03 13.50 -28.58
C ASP A 493 -19.35 14.70 -27.70
N TYR A 494 -18.58 14.82 -26.60
CA TYR A 494 -18.70 15.91 -25.63
C TYR A 494 -17.44 16.77 -25.62
N ASP A 495 -17.60 18.08 -25.70
CA ASP A 495 -16.49 19.03 -25.71
C ASP A 495 -15.98 19.29 -24.28
N LEU A 496 -14.81 18.75 -23.95
CA LEU A 496 -14.09 18.96 -22.69
C LEU A 496 -13.02 20.05 -22.78
N SER A 497 -12.89 20.73 -23.94
CA SER A 497 -11.81 21.72 -24.18
C SER A 497 -11.87 22.93 -23.25
N LYS A 498 -13.03 23.22 -22.64
CA LYS A 498 -13.24 24.32 -21.68
C LYS A 498 -12.99 23.90 -20.22
N VAL A 499 -12.73 22.64 -19.96
CA VAL A 499 -12.47 22.08 -18.60
C VAL A 499 -11.01 22.31 -18.22
N LEU A 500 -10.78 22.79 -17.02
CA LEU A 500 -9.42 22.87 -16.46
C LEU A 500 -9.15 21.60 -15.65
N PHE A 501 -8.33 20.69 -16.18
CA PHE A 501 -7.89 19.50 -15.48
C PHE A 501 -6.65 19.78 -14.63
N ILE A 502 -6.64 19.24 -13.41
CA ILE A 502 -5.48 19.26 -12.50
C ILE A 502 -5.28 17.84 -12.01
N ALA A 503 -4.12 17.25 -12.22
CA ALA A 503 -3.78 15.95 -11.71
C ALA A 503 -3.07 16.03 -10.35
N THR A 504 -3.22 15.00 -9.51
CA THR A 504 -2.41 14.84 -8.31
C THR A 504 -1.76 13.46 -8.29
N ALA A 505 -0.49 13.40 -7.84
CA ALA A 505 0.27 12.15 -7.75
C ALA A 505 1.11 12.12 -6.48
N ASN A 506 1.35 10.93 -5.92
CA ASN A 506 2.34 10.73 -4.86
C ASN A 506 3.66 10.18 -5.42
N SER A 507 3.62 9.44 -6.55
CA SER A 507 4.77 8.92 -7.27
C SER A 507 4.63 9.20 -8.77
N LEU A 508 5.74 9.50 -9.44
CA LEU A 508 5.75 9.65 -10.90
C LEU A 508 6.11 8.34 -11.61
N GLN A 509 6.67 7.37 -10.89
CA GLN A 509 7.22 6.14 -11.47
C GLN A 509 6.15 5.21 -12.06
N THR A 510 4.94 5.28 -11.54
CA THR A 510 3.81 4.43 -11.95
C THR A 510 2.95 5.06 -13.05
N ILE A 511 3.17 6.34 -13.36
CA ILE A 511 2.44 7.06 -14.40
C ILE A 511 3.07 6.73 -15.76
N SER A 512 2.23 6.43 -16.76
CA SER A 512 2.71 6.16 -18.12
C SER A 512 3.41 7.37 -18.73
N ARG A 513 4.49 7.16 -19.49
CA ARG A 513 5.25 8.24 -20.14
C ARG A 513 4.39 9.15 -21.02
N PRO A 514 3.46 8.64 -21.85
CA PRO A 514 2.61 9.50 -22.66
C PRO A 514 1.74 10.46 -21.86
N LEU A 515 1.31 10.07 -20.66
CA LEU A 515 0.59 10.96 -19.74
C LEU A 515 1.52 12.02 -19.14
N LEU A 516 2.73 11.63 -18.72
CA LEU A 516 3.72 12.57 -18.17
C LEU A 516 4.13 13.65 -19.17
N ASP A 517 4.27 13.30 -20.46
CA ASP A 517 4.63 14.24 -21.52
C ASP A 517 3.59 15.36 -21.75
N ARG A 518 2.34 15.14 -21.30
CA ARG A 518 1.23 16.09 -21.38
C ARG A 518 1.04 16.91 -20.09
N MET A 519 1.87 16.66 -19.08
CA MET A 519 1.73 17.28 -17.76
C MET A 519 2.86 18.26 -17.46
N GLU A 520 2.53 19.40 -16.91
CA GLU A 520 3.47 20.28 -16.23
C GLU A 520 3.56 19.86 -14.76
N ILE A 521 4.70 19.25 -14.39
CA ILE A 521 4.91 18.70 -13.05
C ILE A 521 5.33 19.82 -12.10
N ILE A 522 4.55 20.01 -11.04
CA ILE A 522 4.86 20.93 -9.94
C ILE A 522 5.11 20.09 -8.69
N GLU A 523 6.37 20.05 -8.24
CA GLU A 523 6.77 19.33 -7.05
C GLU A 523 6.38 20.11 -5.78
N ILE A 524 5.70 19.43 -4.87
CA ILE A 524 5.32 19.95 -3.55
C ILE A 524 6.12 19.17 -2.51
N ASN A 525 7.05 19.87 -1.89
CA ASN A 525 7.92 19.31 -0.85
C ASN A 525 7.19 19.11 0.48
N SER A 526 7.83 18.36 1.38
CA SER A 526 7.41 18.20 2.78
C SER A 526 7.38 19.56 3.50
N TYR A 527 6.46 19.69 4.46
CA TYR A 527 6.43 20.85 5.33
C TYR A 527 7.49 20.77 6.44
N THR A 528 8.10 21.90 6.74
CA THR A 528 8.94 22.04 7.93
C THR A 528 8.09 22.02 9.21
N MET A 529 8.74 21.82 10.37
CA MET A 529 8.04 21.87 11.64
C MET A 529 7.34 23.22 11.88
N GLU A 530 8.02 24.30 11.57
CA GLU A 530 7.49 25.66 11.71
C GLU A 530 6.30 25.89 10.77
N GLU A 531 6.39 25.43 9.52
CA GLU A 531 5.29 25.48 8.57
C GLU A 531 4.09 24.66 9.06
N LYS A 532 4.31 23.42 9.59
CA LYS A 532 3.25 22.59 10.18
C LYS A 532 2.56 23.30 11.36
N VAL A 533 3.31 23.96 12.24
CA VAL A 533 2.75 24.73 13.37
C VAL A 533 1.88 25.88 12.87
N GLU A 534 2.34 26.63 11.86
CA GLU A 534 1.56 27.73 11.28
C GLU A 534 0.30 27.24 10.54
N ILE A 535 0.43 26.16 9.75
CA ILE A 535 -0.71 25.51 9.08
C ILE A 535 -1.73 25.01 10.13
N ALA A 536 -1.26 24.36 11.18
CA ALA A 536 -2.12 23.86 12.24
C ALA A 536 -2.87 25.01 12.93
N ALA A 537 -2.17 26.09 13.32
CA ALA A 537 -2.77 27.22 14.01
C ALA A 537 -3.78 27.99 13.13
N ARG A 538 -3.48 28.16 11.82
CA ARG A 538 -4.31 28.97 10.92
C ARG A 538 -5.46 28.22 10.27
N HIS A 539 -5.28 26.91 10.02
CA HIS A 539 -6.21 26.14 9.20
C HIS A 539 -6.78 24.92 9.93
N LEU A 540 -5.91 24.06 10.55
CA LEU A 540 -6.39 22.80 11.09
C LEU A 540 -7.17 22.97 12.40
N VAL A 541 -6.69 23.81 13.32
CA VAL A 541 -7.39 24.05 14.60
C VAL A 541 -8.77 24.67 14.38
N PRO A 542 -8.92 25.75 13.57
CA PRO A 542 -10.26 26.29 13.29
C PRO A 542 -11.19 25.29 12.64
N LYS A 543 -10.70 24.53 11.65
CA LYS A 543 -11.47 23.50 10.96
C LYS A 543 -11.92 22.40 11.93
N GLN A 544 -11.00 21.90 12.75
CA GLN A 544 -11.30 20.83 13.71
C GLN A 544 -12.21 21.31 14.86
N LEU A 545 -12.18 22.59 15.24
CA LEU A 545 -13.16 23.15 16.19
C LEU A 545 -14.56 23.11 15.60
N GLU A 546 -14.75 23.57 14.37
CA GLU A 546 -16.04 23.55 13.66
C GLU A 546 -16.55 22.11 13.50
N GLU A 547 -15.72 21.18 13.04
CA GLU A 547 -16.08 19.77 12.83
C GLU A 547 -16.47 19.04 14.12
N ASN A 548 -15.93 19.47 15.29
CA ASN A 548 -16.25 18.90 16.59
C ASN A 548 -17.28 19.70 17.41
N GLY A 549 -17.98 20.68 16.77
CA GLY A 549 -19.09 21.42 17.39
C GLY A 549 -18.69 22.46 18.43
N PHE A 550 -17.48 23.02 18.31
CA PHE A 550 -17.03 24.14 19.14
C PHE A 550 -17.21 25.47 18.40
N GLU A 551 -17.52 26.52 19.15
CA GLU A 551 -17.48 27.85 18.59
C GLU A 551 -16.04 28.31 18.25
N PRO A 552 -15.86 29.19 17.28
CA PRO A 552 -14.55 29.75 16.97
C PRO A 552 -13.91 30.39 18.22
N LYS A 553 -12.69 29.96 18.59
CA LYS A 553 -11.92 30.40 19.77
C LYS A 553 -12.41 29.87 21.14
N GLU A 554 -13.39 29.01 21.21
CA GLU A 554 -13.84 28.39 22.47
C GLU A 554 -12.73 27.57 23.14
N VAL A 555 -11.96 26.83 22.34
CA VAL A 555 -10.77 26.10 22.80
C VAL A 555 -9.56 26.59 22.00
N ASN A 556 -8.53 27.02 22.71
CA ASN A 556 -7.28 27.47 22.11
C ASN A 556 -6.19 26.40 22.27
N ILE A 557 -5.47 26.11 21.19
CA ILE A 557 -4.29 25.23 21.21
C ILE A 557 -3.08 26.09 20.89
N SER A 558 -2.19 26.28 21.86
CA SER A 558 -1.06 27.19 21.69
C SER A 558 -0.02 26.65 20.69
N LYS A 559 0.76 27.53 20.04
CA LYS A 559 1.84 27.11 19.13
C LYS A 559 2.86 26.17 19.79
N PRO A 560 3.31 26.38 21.03
CA PRO A 560 4.16 25.41 21.72
C PRO A 560 3.51 24.04 21.92
N THR A 561 2.19 24.01 22.15
CA THR A 561 1.43 22.75 22.24
C THR A 561 1.41 22.04 20.89
N LEU A 562 1.15 22.76 19.79
CA LEU A 562 1.20 22.21 18.44
C LEU A 562 2.60 21.69 18.11
N ALA A 563 3.65 22.43 18.49
CA ALA A 563 5.03 21.99 18.30
C ALA A 563 5.31 20.66 19.05
N LYS A 564 4.86 20.52 20.31
CA LYS A 564 4.97 19.28 21.08
C LYS A 564 4.20 18.13 20.42
N ILE A 565 3.01 18.39 19.90
CA ILE A 565 2.23 17.36 19.17
C ILE A 565 2.97 16.90 17.92
N ILE A 566 3.50 17.83 17.13
CA ILE A 566 4.25 17.51 15.91
C ILE A 566 5.48 16.67 16.24
N GLN A 567 6.25 17.09 17.22
CA GLN A 567 7.52 16.47 17.58
C GLN A 567 7.37 15.08 18.21
N ASN A 568 6.39 14.91 19.11
CA ASN A 568 6.29 13.72 19.93
C ASN A 568 5.20 12.73 19.48
N TYR A 569 4.26 13.14 18.61
CA TYR A 569 3.10 12.30 18.25
C TYR A 569 2.85 12.15 16.75
N THR A 570 3.62 12.85 15.89
CA THR A 570 3.49 12.71 14.44
C THR A 570 4.85 12.52 13.77
N ARG A 571 4.88 11.68 12.71
CA ARG A 571 6.05 11.47 11.87
C ARG A 571 5.57 11.35 10.42
N GLU A 572 5.33 12.50 9.79
CA GLU A 572 4.74 12.60 8.45
C GLU A 572 5.29 13.80 7.67
N SER A 573 5.29 13.71 6.35
CA SER A 573 5.69 14.81 5.44
C SER A 573 4.69 15.95 5.43
N GLY A 574 3.40 15.63 5.50
CA GLY A 574 2.28 16.57 5.48
C GLY A 574 1.75 16.91 6.86
N VAL A 575 0.45 17.11 6.94
CA VAL A 575 -0.27 17.50 8.17
C VAL A 575 -1.52 16.65 8.44
N ARG A 576 -1.66 15.49 7.78
CA ARG A 576 -2.87 14.66 7.89
C ARG A 576 -2.99 13.95 9.23
N ASP A 577 -1.88 13.43 9.76
CA ASP A 577 -1.87 12.78 11.08
C ASP A 577 -1.95 13.83 12.18
N LEU A 578 -1.30 14.98 12.00
CA LEU A 578 -1.43 16.14 12.89
C LEU A 578 -2.90 16.58 13.03
N GLU A 579 -3.63 16.66 11.92
CA GLU A 579 -5.07 16.96 11.92
C GLU A 579 -5.86 15.94 12.77
N LYS A 580 -5.57 14.64 12.60
CA LYS A 580 -6.19 13.56 13.39
C LYS A 580 -5.88 13.66 14.88
N LYS A 581 -4.62 14.01 15.25
CA LYS A 581 -4.23 14.19 16.65
C LYS A 581 -4.93 15.39 17.29
N ILE A 582 -5.02 16.51 16.57
CA ILE A 582 -5.79 17.70 17.01
C ILE A 582 -7.26 17.32 17.21
N GLY A 583 -7.88 16.64 16.23
CA GLY A 583 -9.26 16.16 16.34
C GLY A 583 -9.47 15.20 17.51
N LYS A 584 -8.49 14.33 17.81
CA LYS A 584 -8.55 13.44 19.00
C LYS A 584 -8.58 14.22 20.31
N ILE A 585 -7.77 15.27 20.43
CA ILE A 585 -7.77 16.15 21.59
C ILE A 585 -9.14 16.83 21.74
N LEU A 586 -9.63 17.43 20.67
CA LEU A 586 -10.91 18.15 20.69
C LEU A 586 -12.09 17.22 20.97
N ARG A 587 -12.13 15.99 20.43
CA ARG A 587 -13.16 15.00 20.75
C ARG A 587 -13.18 14.65 22.25
N LYS A 588 -12.01 14.48 22.88
CA LYS A 588 -11.96 14.24 24.34
C LYS A 588 -12.44 15.44 25.15
N ILE A 589 -12.15 16.67 24.67
CA ILE A 589 -12.65 17.89 25.30
C ILE A 589 -14.16 18.01 25.11
N ALA A 590 -14.69 17.68 23.93
CA ALA A 590 -16.12 17.65 23.63
C ALA A 590 -16.86 16.65 24.55
N CYS A 591 -16.27 15.48 24.78
CA CYS A 591 -16.81 14.50 25.71
C CYS A 591 -16.92 15.09 27.14
N LYS A 592 -15.88 15.78 27.64
CA LYS A 592 -15.91 16.46 28.94
C LYS A 592 -16.99 17.56 28.98
N LYS A 593 -17.14 18.34 27.91
CA LYS A 593 -18.17 19.39 27.78
C LYS A 593 -19.58 18.82 27.87
N VAL A 594 -19.87 17.77 27.12
CA VAL A 594 -21.20 17.13 27.12
C VAL A 594 -21.50 16.43 28.43
N SER A 595 -20.49 15.85 29.10
CA SER A 595 -20.62 15.22 30.44
C SER A 595 -20.76 16.24 31.58
N GLY A 596 -20.78 17.54 31.29
CA GLY A 596 -20.87 18.59 32.33
C GLY A 596 -19.62 18.71 33.22
N THR A 597 -18.52 18.08 32.88
CA THR A 597 -17.27 18.16 33.60
C THR A 597 -16.44 19.37 33.13
N LYS A 598 -15.67 19.95 34.07
CA LYS A 598 -14.81 21.11 33.75
C LYS A 598 -13.80 20.73 32.64
N TYR A 599 -13.73 21.50 31.58
CA TYR A 599 -12.80 21.34 30.49
C TYR A 599 -11.91 22.58 30.30
N PRO A 600 -10.70 22.44 29.76
CA PRO A 600 -9.79 23.57 29.53
C PRO A 600 -10.20 24.36 28.31
N THR A 601 -10.23 25.69 28.44
CA THR A 601 -10.37 26.65 27.33
C THR A 601 -9.05 26.85 26.55
N SER A 602 -7.92 26.44 27.14
CA SER A 602 -6.60 26.48 26.50
C SER A 602 -5.83 25.20 26.81
N VAL A 603 -5.38 24.52 25.74
CA VAL A 603 -4.57 23.29 25.84
C VAL A 603 -3.09 23.66 25.90
N THR A 604 -2.43 23.32 27.01
CA THR A 604 -1.00 23.56 27.23
C THR A 604 -0.16 22.33 26.84
N PRO A 605 1.17 22.45 26.65
CA PRO A 605 2.04 21.32 26.33
C PRO A 605 1.98 20.18 27.35
N ASN A 606 1.80 20.48 28.62
CA ASN A 606 1.72 19.45 29.71
C ASN A 606 0.44 18.62 29.66
N MET A 607 -0.62 19.15 29.06
CA MET A 607 -1.90 18.45 28.91
C MET A 607 -1.92 17.48 27.72
N VAL A 608 -0.97 17.55 26.80
CA VAL A 608 -0.96 16.74 25.58
C VAL A 608 -0.94 15.25 25.93
N GLU A 609 -0.15 14.86 26.95
CA GLU A 609 -0.02 13.47 27.39
C GLU A 609 -1.33 12.92 27.99
N GLU A 610 -2.12 13.76 28.68
CA GLU A 610 -3.44 13.36 29.19
C GLU A 610 -4.39 12.97 28.03
N TYR A 611 -4.31 13.71 26.92
CA TYR A 611 -5.22 13.51 25.79
C TYR A 611 -4.72 12.47 24.78
N LEU A 612 -3.43 12.43 24.49
CA LEU A 612 -2.87 11.57 23.43
C LEU A 612 -2.23 10.29 23.97
N GLY A 613 -1.88 10.25 25.27
CA GLY A 613 -1.09 9.20 25.91
C GLY A 613 0.38 9.53 25.94
N SER A 614 1.22 8.57 26.34
CA SER A 614 2.69 8.73 26.34
C SER A 614 3.23 9.14 24.97
N PRO A 615 4.32 9.92 24.89
CA PRO A 615 4.99 10.26 23.65
C PRO A 615 5.33 9.02 22.86
N ILE A 616 5.02 9.06 21.56
CA ILE A 616 5.32 7.95 20.63
C ILE A 616 6.77 8.06 20.13
N PHE A 617 7.22 9.31 19.96
CA PHE A 617 8.57 9.63 19.48
C PHE A 617 9.27 10.46 20.55
N ASN A 618 10.52 10.08 20.85
CA ASN A 618 11.38 10.92 21.67
C ASN A 618 12.01 12.00 20.78
N SER A 619 12.32 13.15 21.34
CA SER A 619 13.06 14.20 20.65
C SER A 619 14.46 13.67 20.35
N GLU A 620 14.88 13.81 19.11
CA GLU A 620 16.29 13.59 18.72
C GLU A 620 17.13 14.70 19.37
N GLU A 621 17.78 14.37 20.48
CA GLU A 621 18.73 15.25 21.10
C GLU A 621 20.14 14.84 20.66
N TYR A 622 20.96 15.83 20.38
CA TYR A 622 22.39 15.62 20.15
C TYR A 622 23.07 15.15 21.42
N GLU A 623 23.47 13.87 21.46
CA GLU A 623 24.09 13.25 22.67
C GLU A 623 25.56 13.60 22.86
N GLY A 624 26.17 14.34 21.93
CA GLY A 624 27.61 14.65 21.97
C GLY A 624 28.48 13.68 21.18
N ASN A 625 29.74 14.05 20.93
CA ASN A 625 30.75 13.25 20.25
C ASN A 625 31.96 12.98 21.17
N ASP A 626 31.73 12.60 22.43
CA ASP A 626 32.77 12.40 23.41
C ASP A 626 33.61 11.13 23.22
N TYR A 627 33.02 10.18 22.43
CA TYR A 627 33.66 8.92 22.10
C TYR A 627 34.30 8.99 20.72
N ALA A 628 35.48 8.33 20.56
CA ALA A 628 36.04 8.11 19.24
C ALA A 628 35.12 7.22 18.41
N GLY A 629 35.01 7.53 17.11
CA GLY A 629 34.18 6.74 16.19
C GLY A 629 32.68 7.09 16.16
N VAL A 630 32.22 8.04 16.97
CA VAL A 630 30.84 8.50 16.93
C VAL A 630 30.75 9.81 16.15
N VAL A 631 29.98 9.82 15.06
CA VAL A 631 29.82 10.99 14.16
C VAL A 631 28.36 11.19 13.80
N THR A 632 27.94 12.45 13.81
CA THR A 632 26.58 12.82 13.43
C THR A 632 26.48 13.09 11.93
N GLY A 633 25.67 12.33 11.26
CA GLY A 633 25.25 12.53 9.87
C GLY A 633 23.86 13.16 9.77
N LEU A 634 23.46 13.50 8.56
CA LEU A 634 22.15 14.03 8.24
C LEU A 634 21.45 13.14 7.22
N ALA A 635 20.28 12.62 7.59
CA ALA A 635 19.43 11.81 6.74
C ALA A 635 18.22 12.62 6.25
N TRP A 636 17.71 12.24 5.09
CA TRP A 636 16.42 12.66 4.59
C TRP A 636 15.54 11.44 4.41
N THR A 637 14.32 11.51 4.91
CA THR A 637 13.32 10.47 4.81
C THR A 637 12.02 11.04 4.22
N ALA A 638 11.11 10.19 3.82
CA ALA A 638 9.79 10.61 3.34
C ALA A 638 9.02 11.47 4.36
N VAL A 639 9.39 11.45 5.62
CA VAL A 639 8.74 12.18 6.72
C VAL A 639 9.48 13.45 7.14
N GLY A 640 10.64 13.72 6.57
CA GLY A 640 11.45 14.92 6.84
C GLY A 640 12.93 14.61 7.01
N GLY A 641 13.69 15.59 7.49
CA GLY A 641 15.10 15.43 7.86
C GLY A 641 15.25 14.90 9.28
N GLU A 642 16.26 14.07 9.50
CA GLU A 642 16.64 13.47 10.78
C GLU A 642 18.15 13.53 10.98
N ILE A 643 18.60 13.60 12.24
CA ILE A 643 20.01 13.35 12.56
C ILE A 643 20.26 11.84 12.60
N LEU A 644 21.46 11.45 12.29
CA LEU A 644 21.86 10.06 12.18
C LEU A 644 23.20 9.89 12.86
N PHE A 645 23.29 9.01 13.85
CA PHE A 645 24.56 8.63 14.44
C PHE A 645 25.20 7.50 13.67
N VAL A 646 26.48 7.63 13.35
CA VAL A 646 27.31 6.56 12.81
C VAL A 646 28.38 6.26 13.86
N GLU A 647 28.35 5.03 14.35
CA GLU A 647 29.26 4.53 15.36
C GLU A 647 30.17 3.48 14.73
N SER A 648 31.47 3.58 14.96
CA SER A 648 32.41 2.54 14.55
C SER A 648 33.25 2.07 15.71
N SER A 649 33.58 0.79 15.71
CA SER A 649 34.41 0.15 16.72
C SER A 649 35.37 -0.84 16.09
N LEU A 650 36.51 -1.05 16.77
CA LEU A 650 37.51 -2.05 16.41
C LEU A 650 37.47 -3.20 17.41
N SER A 651 37.54 -4.41 16.91
CA SER A 651 37.70 -5.63 17.69
C SER A 651 38.86 -6.46 17.13
N PRO A 652 39.61 -7.15 17.98
CA PRO A 652 40.71 -8.02 17.50
C PRO A 652 40.18 -9.04 16.48
N SER A 653 40.82 -9.12 15.32
CA SER A 653 40.45 -10.07 14.27
C SER A 653 40.91 -11.47 14.65
N GLY A 654 39.97 -12.41 14.78
CA GLY A 654 40.30 -13.84 14.84
C GLY A 654 40.72 -14.37 13.45
N LYS A 655 41.39 -15.55 13.41
CA LYS A 655 41.97 -16.14 12.20
C LYS A 655 41.06 -16.37 11.01
N SER A 656 39.72 -16.11 11.10
CA SER A 656 38.73 -16.35 10.04
C SER A 656 37.50 -15.44 10.11
N GLY A 657 37.59 -14.19 10.63
CA GLY A 657 36.43 -13.30 10.81
C GLY A 657 36.20 -12.34 9.64
N GLU A 658 34.94 -11.91 9.44
CA GLU A 658 34.59 -10.81 8.55
C GLU A 658 35.34 -9.54 8.95
N LYS A 659 36.04 -8.93 7.99
CA LYS A 659 36.84 -7.72 8.25
C LYS A 659 35.98 -6.45 8.39
N LEU A 660 34.73 -6.46 7.93
CA LEU A 660 33.78 -5.34 8.02
C LEU A 660 32.36 -5.87 8.32
N THR A 661 31.86 -5.51 9.48
CA THR A 661 30.48 -5.83 9.89
C THR A 661 29.62 -4.57 9.88
N LEU A 662 28.43 -4.65 9.30
CA LEU A 662 27.49 -3.54 9.17
C LEU A 662 26.17 -3.90 9.86
N THR A 663 25.68 -3.03 10.76
CA THR A 663 24.41 -3.24 11.46
C THR A 663 23.60 -1.94 11.51
N GLY A 664 22.27 -2.03 11.69
CA GLY A 664 21.37 -0.88 11.78
C GLY A 664 20.31 -0.83 10.67
N ASN A 665 19.97 -1.98 10.06
CA ASN A 665 18.99 -2.09 8.99
C ASN A 665 19.32 -1.20 7.77
N LEU A 666 20.56 -1.34 7.28
CA LEU A 666 21.10 -0.58 6.16
C LEU A 666 20.67 -1.18 4.82
N GLY A 667 20.19 -0.35 3.91
CA GLY A 667 19.95 -0.72 2.51
C GLY A 667 21.25 -0.93 1.73
N ASP A 668 21.14 -1.43 0.50
CA ASP A 668 22.30 -1.86 -0.26
C ASP A 668 23.22 -0.69 -0.68
N VAL A 669 22.63 0.47 -1.03
CA VAL A 669 23.40 1.69 -1.37
C VAL A 669 24.20 2.19 -0.17
N MET A 670 23.65 2.12 1.03
CA MET A 670 24.32 2.53 2.24
C MET A 670 25.44 1.55 2.66
N LYS A 671 25.25 0.24 2.44
CA LYS A 671 26.28 -0.78 2.61
C LYS A 671 27.45 -0.58 1.64
N GLU A 672 27.13 -0.31 0.37
CA GLU A 672 28.14 0.03 -0.63
C GLU A 672 28.94 1.27 -0.23
N SER A 673 28.29 2.31 0.27
CA SER A 673 28.93 3.52 0.79
C SER A 673 29.91 3.23 1.94
N ALA A 674 29.56 2.30 2.83
CA ALA A 674 30.45 1.85 3.91
C ALA A 674 31.69 1.09 3.39
N ILE A 675 31.49 0.27 2.35
CA ILE A 675 32.59 -0.44 1.68
C ILE A 675 33.54 0.56 1.01
N ILE A 676 33.00 1.55 0.29
CA ILE A 676 33.77 2.62 -0.36
C ILE A 676 34.57 3.40 0.70
N ALA A 677 33.94 3.77 1.82
CA ALA A 677 34.57 4.45 2.93
C ALA A 677 35.77 3.67 3.48
N MET A 678 35.60 2.38 3.72
CA MET A 678 36.68 1.51 4.22
C MET A 678 37.81 1.35 3.23
N GLN A 679 37.54 1.18 1.93
CA GLN A 679 38.56 1.07 0.90
C GLN A 679 39.33 2.37 0.71
N TYR A 680 38.65 3.52 0.77
CA TYR A 680 39.30 4.83 0.71
C TYR A 680 40.33 5.00 1.85
N ILE A 681 39.95 4.67 3.08
CA ILE A 681 40.83 4.80 4.25
C ILE A 681 42.03 3.87 4.14
N LYS A 682 41.83 2.63 3.71
CA LYS A 682 42.92 1.67 3.47
C LYS A 682 43.92 2.19 2.45
N ALA A 683 43.47 2.79 1.36
CA ALA A 683 44.31 3.33 0.31
C ALA A 683 45.13 4.56 0.76
N HIS A 684 44.61 5.32 1.74
CA HIS A 684 45.21 6.57 2.20
C HIS A 684 45.65 6.51 3.68
N ALA A 685 45.82 5.31 4.24
CA ALA A 685 46.12 5.07 5.67
C ALA A 685 47.28 5.86 6.20
N THR A 686 48.40 5.90 5.44
CA THR A 686 49.63 6.61 5.80
C THR A 686 49.45 8.11 5.94
N GLU A 687 48.53 8.71 5.19
CA GLU A 687 48.23 10.15 5.25
C GLU A 687 47.62 10.55 6.60
N TRP A 688 46.94 9.62 7.26
CA TRP A 688 46.26 9.82 8.55
C TRP A 688 46.99 9.19 9.72
N GLY A 689 48.24 8.70 9.51
CA GLY A 689 49.02 8.05 10.54
C GLY A 689 48.47 6.68 10.98
N ILE A 690 47.71 6.00 10.13
CA ILE A 690 47.16 4.67 10.41
C ILE A 690 48.11 3.63 9.82
N GLU A 691 48.65 2.75 10.66
CA GLU A 691 49.46 1.63 10.21
C GLU A 691 48.67 0.58 9.47
N GLN A 692 49.23 0.01 8.41
CA GLN A 692 48.56 -1.06 7.65
C GLN A 692 48.19 -2.26 8.53
N SER A 693 49.03 -2.57 9.51
CA SER A 693 48.84 -3.63 10.51
C SER A 693 47.52 -3.46 11.29
N ALA A 694 47.02 -2.23 11.46
CA ALA A 694 45.79 -1.97 12.18
C ALA A 694 44.56 -2.56 11.44
N PHE A 695 44.60 -2.62 10.10
CA PHE A 695 43.52 -3.23 9.30
C PHE A 695 43.60 -4.75 9.26
N ASP A 696 44.79 -5.32 9.42
CA ASP A 696 45.00 -6.77 9.40
C ASP A 696 44.66 -7.41 10.74
N ASN A 697 44.92 -6.69 11.83
CA ASN A 697 44.78 -7.18 13.19
C ASN A 697 43.39 -6.92 13.78
N ASN A 698 42.57 -6.06 13.16
CA ASN A 698 41.24 -5.70 13.67
C ASN A 698 40.12 -5.93 12.64
N SER A 699 38.99 -6.36 13.14
CA SER A 699 37.70 -6.31 12.45
C SER A 699 37.01 -4.98 12.78
N VAL A 700 36.43 -4.38 11.80
CA VAL A 700 35.69 -3.10 11.91
C VAL A 700 34.22 -3.37 11.98
N HIS A 701 33.53 -2.78 12.94
CA HIS A 701 32.05 -2.80 13.02
C HIS A 701 31.55 -1.38 12.89
N ILE A 702 30.66 -1.13 11.92
CA ILE A 702 29.91 0.11 11.79
C ILE A 702 28.46 -0.17 12.19
N HIS A 703 27.97 0.58 13.15
CA HIS A 703 26.60 0.53 13.62
C HIS A 703 25.90 1.86 13.37
N VAL A 704 24.66 1.80 12.87
CA VAL A 704 23.80 2.97 12.75
C VAL A 704 22.58 2.69 13.61
N PRO A 705 22.45 3.33 14.79
CA PRO A 705 21.35 3.11 15.73
C PRO A 705 19.96 3.24 15.10
N GLU A 706 18.90 2.83 15.83
CA GLU A 706 17.51 2.76 15.38
C GLU A 706 17.26 1.75 14.24
N GLY A 707 17.64 0.49 14.45
CA GLY A 707 17.47 -0.60 13.48
C GLY A 707 16.04 -0.92 13.05
N ALA A 708 15.03 -0.38 13.74
CA ALA A 708 13.62 -0.51 13.36
C ALA A 708 13.26 0.27 12.08
N ILE A 709 14.06 1.30 11.72
CA ILE A 709 13.83 2.16 10.56
C ILE A 709 14.84 1.77 9.48
N PRO A 710 14.38 1.37 8.27
CA PRO A 710 15.30 1.13 7.15
C PRO A 710 16.01 2.43 6.75
N LYS A 711 17.34 2.33 6.55
CA LYS A 711 18.19 3.45 6.16
C LYS A 711 18.90 3.11 4.86
N ASP A 712 18.73 3.93 3.84
CA ASP A 712 19.43 3.74 2.56
C ASP A 712 19.85 5.07 1.95
N GLY A 713 20.89 5.03 1.12
CA GLY A 713 21.39 6.16 0.38
C GLY A 713 22.89 6.44 0.57
N PRO A 714 23.52 7.11 -0.42
CA PRO A 714 24.97 7.34 -0.44
C PRO A 714 25.41 8.52 0.45
N SER A 715 24.49 9.31 1.00
CA SER A 715 24.77 10.60 1.66
C SER A 715 25.49 10.51 3.01
N ALA A 716 25.62 9.30 3.57
CA ALA A 716 26.35 9.04 4.82
C ALA A 716 27.85 8.75 4.59
N GLY A 717 28.34 8.74 3.35
CA GLY A 717 29.71 8.36 3.02
C GLY A 717 30.76 9.20 3.76
N VAL A 718 30.60 10.51 3.77
CA VAL A 718 31.52 11.40 4.53
C VAL A 718 31.49 11.12 6.03
N THR A 719 30.31 10.81 6.58
CA THR A 719 30.13 10.49 8.00
C THR A 719 30.83 9.18 8.36
N MET A 720 30.69 8.17 7.51
CA MET A 720 31.34 6.85 7.71
C MET A 720 32.87 6.94 7.65
N VAL A 721 33.40 7.69 6.67
CA VAL A 721 34.86 7.91 6.62
C VAL A 721 35.33 8.61 7.89
N THR A 722 34.69 9.66 8.31
CA THR A 722 35.06 10.43 9.51
C THR A 722 35.00 9.57 10.76
N SER A 723 33.93 8.74 10.91
CA SER A 723 33.76 7.80 12.01
C SER A 723 34.92 6.79 12.04
N LEU A 724 35.24 6.17 10.91
CA LEU A 724 36.30 5.19 10.81
C LEU A 724 37.70 5.79 11.12
N VAL A 725 38.03 6.97 10.54
CA VAL A 725 39.30 7.63 10.83
C VAL A 725 39.40 8.03 12.30
N SER A 726 38.30 8.54 12.88
CA SER A 726 38.26 8.82 14.33
C SER A 726 38.54 7.57 15.17
N THR A 727 37.94 6.44 14.82
CA THR A 727 38.15 5.15 15.52
C THR A 727 39.58 4.66 15.43
N PHE A 728 40.18 4.67 14.21
CA PHE A 728 41.56 4.21 14.03
C PHE A 728 42.58 5.12 14.68
N THR A 729 42.36 6.44 14.64
CA THR A 729 43.29 7.44 15.20
C THR A 729 43.00 7.79 16.66
N LYS A 730 41.86 7.34 17.19
CA LYS A 730 41.31 7.70 18.52
C LYS A 730 41.12 9.21 18.73
N ARG A 731 41.04 10.01 17.67
CA ARG A 731 40.81 11.45 17.72
C ARG A 731 39.32 11.78 17.92
N LYS A 732 39.06 12.79 18.75
CA LYS A 732 37.69 13.28 18.96
C LYS A 732 37.18 13.98 17.72
N VAL A 733 35.89 13.80 17.47
CA VAL A 733 35.14 14.58 16.47
C VAL A 733 34.60 15.86 17.11
N ARG A 734 34.67 16.98 16.40
CA ARG A 734 34.17 18.30 16.87
C ARG A 734 32.73 18.18 17.34
N SER A 735 32.41 18.76 18.51
CA SER A 735 31.06 18.78 19.06
C SER A 735 30.12 19.68 18.22
N LYS A 736 28.80 19.37 18.26
CA LYS A 736 27.76 20.11 17.53
C LYS A 736 28.02 20.23 16.01
N LEU A 737 28.73 19.27 15.45
CA LEU A 737 29.03 19.12 14.05
C LEU A 737 28.17 18.02 13.44
N ALA A 738 27.56 18.29 12.31
CA ALA A 738 26.93 17.28 11.47
C ALA A 738 27.46 17.38 10.03
N MET A 739 27.35 16.29 9.29
CA MET A 739 27.85 16.26 7.93
C MET A 739 26.96 15.42 7.02
N THR A 740 26.96 15.73 5.74
CA THR A 740 26.31 14.95 4.70
C THR A 740 27.05 15.13 3.38
N GLY A 741 27.22 14.04 2.66
CA GLY A 741 27.89 14.02 1.36
C GLY A 741 28.17 12.59 0.92
N GLU A 742 28.09 12.34 -0.37
CA GLU A 742 28.52 11.10 -1.00
C GLU A 742 30.03 11.17 -1.25
N ILE A 743 30.71 10.04 -1.15
CA ILE A 743 32.16 9.97 -1.42
C ILE A 743 32.44 9.09 -2.63
N THR A 744 33.53 9.40 -3.32
CA THR A 744 34.09 8.54 -4.35
C THR A 744 35.37 7.84 -3.85
N LEU A 745 35.78 6.77 -4.53
CA LEU A 745 37.06 6.08 -4.23
C LEU A 745 38.31 6.98 -4.33
N ARG A 746 38.21 8.14 -5.00
CA ARG A 746 39.26 9.14 -5.12
C ARG A 746 39.17 10.22 -4.03
N GLY A 747 38.24 10.11 -3.09
CA GLY A 747 38.07 11.06 -1.99
C GLY A 747 37.35 12.36 -2.38
N LYS A 748 36.75 12.44 -3.56
CA LYS A 748 35.91 13.59 -3.92
C LYS A 748 34.57 13.49 -3.19
N VAL A 749 34.08 14.63 -2.69
CA VAL A 749 32.76 14.74 -2.07
C VAL A 749 31.76 15.20 -3.14
N LEU A 750 30.66 14.44 -3.30
CA LEU A 750 29.60 14.71 -4.26
C LEU A 750 28.38 15.33 -3.58
N PRO A 751 27.58 16.13 -4.32
CA PRO A 751 26.37 16.73 -3.81
C PRO A 751 25.28 15.69 -3.52
N VAL A 752 24.44 15.99 -2.55
CA VAL A 752 23.33 15.13 -2.11
C VAL A 752 22.01 15.91 -2.06
N GLY A 753 20.90 15.17 -2.11
CA GLY A 753 19.55 15.75 -2.04
C GLY A 753 19.03 15.96 -0.61
N GLY A 754 17.84 16.59 -0.50
CA GLY A 754 17.13 16.79 0.76
C GLY A 754 17.84 17.79 1.70
N ILE A 755 18.56 18.77 1.14
CA ILE A 755 19.40 19.69 1.92
C ILE A 755 18.56 20.54 2.88
N LYS A 756 17.41 21.07 2.44
CA LYS A 756 16.53 21.88 3.30
C LYS A 756 16.11 21.10 4.55
N GLU A 757 15.64 19.90 4.37
CA GLU A 757 15.15 19.02 5.44
C GLU A 757 16.29 18.63 6.40
N LYS A 758 17.45 18.29 5.87
CA LYS A 758 18.66 17.95 6.63
C LYS A 758 19.14 19.12 7.51
N ILE A 759 19.18 20.34 6.95
CA ILE A 759 19.56 21.53 7.68
C ILE A 759 18.60 21.84 8.83
N LEU A 760 17.31 21.71 8.58
CA LEU A 760 16.30 21.93 9.60
C LEU A 760 16.36 20.88 10.72
N ALA A 761 16.68 19.62 10.39
CA ALA A 761 16.92 18.59 11.38
C ALA A 761 18.14 18.89 12.25
N ALA A 762 19.28 19.27 11.63
CA ALA A 762 20.48 19.70 12.34
C ALA A 762 20.19 20.85 13.32
N LYS A 763 19.44 21.85 12.86
CA LYS A 763 19.06 22.99 13.71
C LYS A 763 18.20 22.58 14.91
N ARG A 764 17.22 21.69 14.71
CA ARG A 764 16.35 21.17 15.80
C ARG A 764 17.18 20.41 16.83
N ALA A 765 18.17 19.64 16.40
CA ALA A 765 19.06 18.87 17.26
C ALA A 765 20.14 19.75 17.95
N GLY A 766 20.13 21.06 17.75
CA GLY A 766 21.10 21.98 18.37
C GLY A 766 22.50 21.94 17.75
N ILE A 767 22.65 21.41 16.54
CA ILE A 767 23.88 21.44 15.75
C ILE A 767 24.15 22.89 15.31
N THR A 768 25.42 23.31 15.32
CA THR A 768 25.85 24.65 14.93
C THR A 768 26.67 24.67 13.65
N ASP A 769 27.40 23.59 13.40
CA ASP A 769 28.34 23.47 12.27
C ASP A 769 27.92 22.32 11.35
N ILE A 770 27.90 22.61 10.05
CA ILE A 770 27.46 21.63 9.06
C ILE A 770 28.45 21.57 7.91
N ILE A 771 28.97 20.36 7.63
CA ILE A 771 29.82 20.10 6.47
C ILE A 771 28.96 19.62 5.30
N LEU A 772 29.15 20.28 4.13
CA LEU A 772 28.43 20.02 2.89
C LEU A 772 29.36 20.03 1.68
N CYS A 773 28.98 19.31 0.63
CA CYS A 773 29.63 19.48 -0.68
C CYS A 773 29.50 20.93 -1.18
N ASN A 774 30.58 21.47 -1.76
CA ASN A 774 30.58 22.83 -2.33
C ASN A 774 29.45 23.06 -3.37
N GLN A 775 29.10 22.04 -4.12
CA GLN A 775 28.00 22.09 -5.10
C GLN A 775 26.61 22.24 -4.46
N ASN A 776 26.42 21.88 -3.18
CA ASN A 776 25.17 22.10 -2.46
C ASN A 776 24.99 23.55 -1.96
N LYS A 777 25.95 24.46 -2.22
CA LYS A 777 25.81 25.89 -1.88
C LYS A 777 24.58 26.52 -2.54
N LYS A 778 24.22 26.09 -3.74
CA LYS A 778 22.99 26.53 -4.43
C LYS A 778 21.73 26.20 -3.62
N ASP A 779 21.67 25.01 -3.03
CA ASP A 779 20.52 24.54 -2.26
C ASP A 779 20.36 25.33 -0.95
N ILE A 780 21.49 25.75 -0.34
CA ILE A 780 21.48 26.62 0.84
C ILE A 780 20.95 28.02 0.50
N ASN A 781 21.32 28.57 -0.65
CA ASN A 781 20.86 29.88 -1.09
C ASN A 781 19.33 29.93 -1.34
N ASP A 782 18.74 28.77 -1.61
CA ASP A 782 17.29 28.60 -1.81
C ASP A 782 16.50 28.54 -0.49
N ILE A 783 17.17 28.42 0.66
CA ILE A 783 16.56 28.36 1.99
C ILE A 783 16.39 29.77 2.55
N GLU A 784 15.20 30.09 3.07
CA GLU A 784 14.96 31.40 3.67
C GLU A 784 15.94 31.71 4.82
N PRO A 785 16.54 32.92 4.90
CA PRO A 785 17.57 33.25 5.89
C PRO A 785 17.16 33.04 7.35
N LYS A 786 15.88 33.12 7.67
CA LYS A 786 15.37 32.88 9.02
C LYS A 786 15.65 31.45 9.53
N TYR A 787 15.71 30.47 8.61
CA TYR A 787 15.99 29.07 8.95
C TYR A 787 17.51 28.82 9.09
N LEU A 788 18.36 29.63 8.48
CA LEU A 788 19.82 29.48 8.51
C LEU A 788 20.47 30.16 9.73
N LYS A 789 19.72 31.00 10.44
CA LYS A 789 20.24 31.74 11.60
C LYS A 789 20.77 30.81 12.68
N GLY A 790 22.05 30.99 13.10
CA GLY A 790 22.72 30.19 14.11
C GLY A 790 23.42 28.94 13.59
N LEU A 791 23.47 28.76 12.25
CA LEU A 791 24.20 27.67 11.60
C LEU A 791 25.41 28.23 10.83
N THR A 792 26.52 27.50 10.86
CA THR A 792 27.73 27.77 10.07
C THR A 792 27.91 26.64 9.06
N PHE A 793 28.13 26.98 7.80
CA PHE A 793 28.28 26.03 6.72
C PHE A 793 29.74 25.93 6.27
N HIS A 794 30.27 24.72 6.25
CA HIS A 794 31.63 24.42 5.79
C HIS A 794 31.53 23.64 4.48
N TYR A 795 31.87 24.33 3.38
CA TYR A 795 31.80 23.75 2.05
C TYR A 795 33.12 23.05 1.70
N VAL A 796 33.04 21.79 1.31
CA VAL A 796 34.18 20.93 1.03
C VAL A 796 34.10 20.33 -0.39
N GLU A 797 35.26 20.01 -0.96
CA GLU A 797 35.38 19.33 -2.25
C GLU A 797 35.98 17.93 -2.12
N CYS A 798 36.79 17.70 -1.09
CA CYS A 798 37.42 16.42 -0.85
C CYS A 798 37.35 16.00 0.63
N ILE A 799 37.57 14.70 0.87
CA ILE A 799 37.52 14.12 2.21
C ILE A 799 38.61 14.68 3.13
N LYS A 800 39.75 15.14 2.59
CA LYS A 800 40.80 15.78 3.39
C LYS A 800 40.28 17.03 4.10
N ASP A 801 39.50 17.84 3.40
CA ASP A 801 38.90 19.05 3.98
C ASP A 801 37.93 18.70 5.11
N VAL A 802 37.14 17.63 4.92
CA VAL A 802 36.20 17.12 5.94
C VAL A 802 36.96 16.71 7.20
N LEU A 803 37.99 15.85 7.07
CA LEU A 803 38.74 15.30 8.19
C LEU A 803 39.56 16.35 8.93
N ASN A 804 40.20 17.27 8.20
CA ASN A 804 40.93 18.38 8.80
C ASN A 804 40.04 19.30 9.64
N PHE A 805 38.80 19.51 9.26
CA PHE A 805 37.86 20.33 10.03
C PHE A 805 37.18 19.51 11.15
N ALA A 806 36.80 18.27 10.89
CA ALA A 806 35.99 17.46 11.79
C ALA A 806 36.79 16.87 12.96
N LEU A 807 38.01 16.45 12.73
CA LEU A 807 38.87 15.78 13.74
C LEU A 807 39.67 16.78 14.54
N LEU A 808 39.59 16.70 15.86
CA LEU A 808 40.42 17.47 16.78
C LEU A 808 41.76 16.75 17.03
N ASP A 809 42.79 17.47 17.42
CA ASP A 809 44.07 16.87 17.83
C ASP A 809 44.03 16.20 19.23
N GLU A 810 42.90 16.39 19.93
CA GLU A 810 42.63 15.76 21.21
C GLU A 810 42.24 14.27 21.04
N LEU A 811 42.89 13.40 21.84
CA LEU A 811 42.52 12.00 21.91
C LEU A 811 41.18 11.85 22.72
N ALA A 812 40.34 10.93 22.28
CA ALA A 812 39.16 10.58 23.05
C ALA A 812 39.55 9.89 24.36
N THR A 813 38.94 10.32 25.44
CA THR A 813 39.26 9.81 26.79
C THR A 813 38.61 8.45 27.08
N LYS A 814 37.74 7.97 26.24
CA LYS A 814 37.08 6.66 26.31
C LYS A 814 37.00 6.01 24.94
#